data_b12448a8c98bce2f3eecca0f035dd902
#
_entry.id   b12448a8c98bce2f3eecca0f035dd902
#
_cell.length_a   1.000
_cell.length_b   1.000
_cell.length_c   1.000
_cell.angle_alpha   90.00
_cell.angle_beta   90.00
_cell.angle_gamma   90.00
#
_symmetry.space_group_name_H-M   'P 1'
#
loop_
_entity.id
_entity.type
_entity.pdbx_description
1 polymer ?
#
loop_
_entity_poly.entity_id
_entity_poly.type
_entity_poly.pdbx_seq_one_letter_code
_entity_poly.pdbx_strand_id
1 'polypeptide(L)'
;MFNLSMKILLSRKKWLFLIAGSIAIVLSSVASIFIASESVRSAIKQKAQNTYGEHTGMLTNITETKKSLLKRNKGISVGVYQIIGKTKVSSDRFATVGWMDKKSILLGHLKLISGRFPEKPNEVAIESAYLQGPLKNWRIAEKRTIKIGNSTKSLRLVGIVKNYSSQWSVAEDFEKGVNDFPNIFISKQLTTNYKKNNSFLFKYNESTKDSFEKSIDLINHYDQQGTVNSRLFNNGLNQCDTIRSLSITFQLLIVILSLFSINSLILYFTQDQHKKLGIMKSVGASQRALYRIYIYQAVIIFVLSALFSFPIVYSIQSLIIHFSYREYFSNFMLMIEMVGMSILLYIGLFFMILFLFLKNVKESGTLHVQELLNQQNRVSFSERYKSVFKGFHSSYGKLLVKELFSNPKQFYLTVLILCFSSLTFTFTNYIQKDNLYSWEGLKSKYYLNSQEAFSFKTQQNLKVLSHQGLTFTEAEVKKLEKTPGVLYIDKTPFMEDVETLIDRKMITPSINNWIFNENSAYKTYNNKIIIPDVKYVLLNKDDWKNIEAPKKYKDLDGKAFIYNPVNKKNTNEDKILVGNTLTLVRLYKTPTGMKTSQKKLKILDVIHKPFKYRVSPSVEIKKDDFIILMDTQTAVKSGLFHGFNELEIYTKKDISHKEKMNLDKQVKSLSSTFPGSLVQNTSQLIKDDNKIYNYLKVLGMLLFFVSLILTAISVTIMIFSKYQTQKRQWGIYLSLGMSKRNIMQLVFSEIFIYVFVSMILSMLICCIGLIMLPRQYPLVFYFKYFLLSILIEISFLIIGGYIINRSLQRQSIASFLRRDE
;
A
#
# COMPACT_ATOMS: atom_id res chain seq x y z
N MET A 1 50.35 -17.08 -3.71
CA MET A 1 49.48 -15.93 -4.10
C MET A 1 48.56 -15.49 -2.98
N PHE A 2 47.77 -16.37 -2.34
CA PHE A 2 46.88 -16.03 -1.24
C PHE A 2 47.60 -15.36 -0.06
N ASN A 3 48.72 -15.97 0.45
CA ASN A 3 49.53 -15.40 1.55
C ASN A 3 50.11 -14.03 1.22
N LEU A 4 50.49 -13.81 -0.05
CA LEU A 4 50.97 -12.51 -0.51
C LEU A 4 49.82 -11.46 -0.51
N SER A 5 48.65 -11.84 -1.01
CA SER A 5 47.46 -11.00 -1.00
C SER A 5 47.07 -10.57 0.42
N MET A 6 47.08 -11.52 1.36
CA MET A 6 46.83 -11.28 2.78
C MET A 6 47.83 -10.33 3.42
N LYS A 7 49.14 -10.54 3.18
CA LYS A 7 50.20 -9.63 3.67
C LYS A 7 50.06 -8.20 3.12
N ILE A 8 49.72 -8.07 1.84
CA ILE A 8 49.48 -6.76 1.21
C ILE A 8 48.27 -6.06 1.84
N LEU A 9 47.17 -6.75 2.11
CA LEU A 9 46.00 -6.19 2.78
C LEU A 9 46.31 -5.81 4.23
N LEU A 10 46.95 -6.67 4.99
CA LEU A 10 47.29 -6.44 6.39
C LEU A 10 48.32 -5.31 6.57
N SER A 11 49.16 -5.04 5.59
CA SER A 11 50.07 -3.87 5.63
C SER A 11 49.30 -2.54 5.63
N ARG A 12 48.00 -2.54 5.25
CA ARG A 12 47.14 -1.35 5.20
C ARG A 12 45.81 -1.58 5.92
N LYS A 13 45.85 -1.97 7.19
CA LYS A 13 44.69 -2.31 8.03
C LYS A 13 43.57 -1.27 7.98
N LYS A 14 43.88 0.03 7.98
CA LYS A 14 42.91 1.12 7.93
C LYS A 14 42.04 1.06 6.67
N TRP A 15 42.67 0.82 5.51
CA TRP A 15 41.93 0.69 4.24
C TRP A 15 41.09 -0.59 4.19
N LEU A 16 41.63 -1.70 4.67
CA LEU A 16 40.92 -2.98 4.74
C LEU A 16 39.63 -2.84 5.54
N PHE A 17 39.72 -2.28 6.77
CA PHE A 17 38.54 -2.09 7.62
C PHE A 17 37.54 -1.11 7.04
N LEU A 18 37.99 -0.07 6.35
CA LEU A 18 37.12 0.95 5.77
C LEU A 18 36.34 0.40 4.57
N ILE A 19 37.00 -0.34 3.67
CA ILE A 19 36.35 -0.97 2.51
C ILE A 19 35.43 -2.10 2.99
N ALA A 20 35.91 -2.97 3.88
CA ALA A 20 35.14 -4.07 4.42
C ALA A 20 33.90 -3.56 5.19
N GLY A 21 34.06 -2.51 5.99
CA GLY A 21 32.95 -1.86 6.70
C GLY A 21 31.91 -1.24 5.77
N SER A 22 32.35 -0.55 4.71
CA SER A 22 31.44 0.02 3.71
C SER A 22 30.66 -1.06 2.97
N ILE A 23 31.32 -2.13 2.54
CA ILE A 23 30.64 -3.26 1.90
C ILE A 23 29.72 -3.96 2.90
N ALA A 24 30.12 -4.12 4.18
CA ALA A 24 29.26 -4.69 5.22
C ALA A 24 27.98 -3.88 5.45
N ILE A 25 28.06 -2.55 5.44
CA ILE A 25 26.88 -1.65 5.54
C ILE A 25 25.96 -1.86 4.34
N VAL A 26 26.50 -1.97 3.13
CA VAL A 26 25.70 -2.24 1.92
C VAL A 26 25.02 -3.60 2.01
N LEU A 27 25.75 -4.66 2.30
CA LEU A 27 25.22 -6.01 2.43
C LEU A 27 24.12 -6.08 3.49
N SER A 28 24.37 -5.48 4.66
CA SER A 28 23.40 -5.46 5.75
C SER A 28 22.14 -4.69 5.38
N SER A 29 22.27 -3.58 4.67
CA SER A 29 21.12 -2.75 4.28
C SER A 29 20.24 -3.44 3.25
N VAL A 30 20.83 -4.01 2.20
CA VAL A 30 20.10 -4.74 1.16
C VAL A 30 19.39 -5.96 1.76
N ALA A 31 20.10 -6.75 2.59
CA ALA A 31 19.52 -7.91 3.26
C ALA A 31 18.40 -7.50 4.24
N SER A 32 18.62 -6.45 5.05
CA SER A 32 17.60 -5.99 6.02
C SER A 32 16.34 -5.51 5.36
N ILE A 33 16.42 -4.75 4.25
CA ILE A 33 15.23 -4.30 3.51
C ILE A 33 14.49 -5.49 2.91
N PHE A 34 15.21 -6.44 2.34
CA PHE A 34 14.62 -7.65 1.77
C PHE A 34 13.87 -8.47 2.83
N ILE A 35 14.55 -8.82 3.93
CA ILE A 35 13.98 -9.62 5.02
C ILE A 35 12.78 -8.90 5.64
N ALA A 36 12.90 -7.59 5.89
CA ALA A 36 11.83 -6.78 6.44
C ALA A 36 10.61 -6.73 5.52
N SER A 37 10.82 -6.57 4.22
CA SER A 37 9.75 -6.55 3.20
C SER A 37 8.98 -7.88 3.17
N GLU A 38 9.68 -9.01 3.09
CA GLU A 38 9.04 -10.32 3.08
C GLU A 38 8.35 -10.64 4.41
N SER A 39 8.93 -10.24 5.53
CA SER A 39 8.32 -10.41 6.85
C SER A 39 7.00 -9.66 6.97
N VAL A 40 6.96 -8.38 6.59
CA VAL A 40 5.73 -7.57 6.65
C VAL A 40 4.70 -8.08 5.65
N ARG A 41 5.12 -8.45 4.44
CA ARG A 41 4.25 -9.04 3.43
C ARG A 41 3.63 -10.35 3.91
N SER A 42 4.41 -11.23 4.53
CA SER A 42 3.92 -12.49 5.13
C SER A 42 2.92 -12.21 6.26
N ALA A 43 3.19 -11.23 7.12
CA ALA A 43 2.29 -10.82 8.19
C ALA A 43 0.94 -10.29 7.66
N ILE A 44 0.97 -9.44 6.64
CA ILE A 44 -0.24 -8.91 5.99
C ILE A 44 -1.02 -10.06 5.32
N LYS A 45 -0.33 -10.93 4.59
CA LYS A 45 -0.94 -12.10 3.94
C LYS A 45 -1.62 -13.01 4.97
N GLN A 46 -0.95 -13.33 6.07
CA GLN A 46 -1.49 -14.15 7.14
C GLN A 46 -2.71 -13.49 7.81
N LYS A 47 -2.66 -12.17 8.03
CA LYS A 47 -3.79 -11.40 8.55
C LYS A 47 -4.97 -11.42 7.57
N ALA A 48 -4.71 -11.20 6.28
CA ALA A 48 -5.73 -11.24 5.23
C ALA A 48 -6.39 -12.61 5.15
N GLN A 49 -5.60 -13.69 5.15
CA GLN A 49 -6.11 -15.06 5.15
C GLN A 49 -6.91 -15.42 6.41
N ASN A 50 -6.48 -14.97 7.58
CA ASN A 50 -7.22 -15.14 8.83
C ASN A 50 -8.55 -14.36 8.86
N THR A 51 -8.68 -13.31 8.06
CA THR A 51 -9.87 -12.46 8.00
C THR A 51 -10.81 -12.88 6.88
N TYR A 52 -10.29 -13.06 5.67
CA TYR A 52 -11.09 -13.29 4.46
C TYR A 52 -11.06 -14.74 3.96
N GLY A 53 -10.33 -15.63 4.64
CA GLY A 53 -10.04 -16.99 4.16
C GLY A 53 -8.85 -17.00 3.18
N GLU A 54 -8.34 -18.20 2.92
CA GLU A 54 -7.21 -18.42 2.00
C GLU A 54 -7.68 -18.82 0.59
N HIS A 55 -8.95 -19.17 0.43
CA HIS A 55 -9.56 -19.52 -0.86
C HIS A 55 -9.53 -18.30 -1.82
N THR A 56 -9.21 -18.54 -3.08
CA THR A 56 -9.22 -17.53 -4.12
C THR A 56 -10.59 -17.32 -4.75
N GLY A 57 -11.46 -18.32 -4.64
CA GLY A 57 -12.85 -18.24 -5.09
C GLY A 57 -13.70 -19.39 -4.61
N MET A 58 -14.97 -19.29 -4.94
CA MET A 58 -16.02 -20.27 -4.64
C MET A 58 -16.77 -20.64 -5.92
N LEU A 59 -17.15 -21.90 -6.04
CA LEU A 59 -18.02 -22.42 -7.09
C LEU A 59 -19.23 -23.09 -6.43
N THR A 60 -20.44 -22.76 -6.87
CA THR A 60 -21.69 -23.27 -6.30
C THR A 60 -22.41 -24.20 -7.28
N ASN A 61 -23.19 -25.14 -6.78
CA ASN A 61 -24.04 -26.05 -7.57
C ASN A 61 -23.33 -26.87 -8.65
N ILE A 62 -22.16 -27.40 -8.35
CA ILE A 62 -21.34 -28.14 -9.33
C ILE A 62 -21.65 -29.64 -9.30
N THR A 63 -21.73 -30.24 -10.50
CA THR A 63 -21.94 -31.69 -10.70
C THR A 63 -20.71 -32.52 -10.32
N GLU A 64 -20.88 -33.80 -9.96
CA GLU A 64 -19.80 -34.73 -9.59
C GLU A 64 -18.75 -34.89 -10.72
N THR A 65 -19.18 -34.83 -12.00
CA THR A 65 -18.28 -34.88 -13.16
C THR A 65 -17.32 -33.68 -13.21
N LYS A 66 -17.84 -32.48 -13.04
CA LYS A 66 -17.02 -31.27 -12.97
C LYS A 66 -16.07 -31.26 -11.75
N LYS A 67 -16.50 -31.83 -10.64
CA LYS A 67 -15.65 -32.01 -9.44
C LYS A 67 -14.41 -32.88 -9.69
N SER A 68 -14.55 -33.96 -10.46
CA SER A 68 -13.42 -34.83 -10.79
C SER A 68 -12.37 -34.11 -11.65
N LEU A 69 -12.81 -33.24 -12.55
CA LEU A 69 -11.93 -32.41 -13.38
C LEU A 69 -11.16 -31.37 -12.57
N LEU A 70 -11.86 -30.68 -11.65
CA LEU A 70 -11.22 -29.70 -10.76
C LEU A 70 -10.14 -30.33 -9.87
N LYS A 71 -10.39 -31.51 -9.32
CA LYS A 71 -9.42 -32.23 -8.47
C LYS A 71 -8.18 -32.73 -9.21
N ARG A 72 -8.28 -32.97 -10.54
CA ARG A 72 -7.14 -33.38 -11.39
C ARG A 72 -6.17 -32.24 -11.71
N ASN A 73 -6.59 -31.01 -11.56
CA ASN A 73 -5.72 -29.86 -11.80
C ASN A 73 -4.73 -29.70 -10.62
N LYS A 74 -3.46 -30.04 -10.87
CA LYS A 74 -2.37 -30.05 -9.86
C LYS A 74 -2.06 -28.66 -9.28
N GLY A 75 -2.46 -27.57 -9.96
CA GLY A 75 -2.22 -26.20 -9.52
C GLY A 75 -3.26 -25.64 -8.54
N ILE A 76 -4.33 -26.41 -8.24
CA ILE A 76 -5.48 -25.92 -7.49
C ILE A 76 -5.72 -26.81 -6.26
N SER A 77 -5.82 -26.17 -5.09
CA SER A 77 -6.31 -26.81 -3.87
C SER A 77 -7.81 -26.65 -3.76
N VAL A 78 -8.56 -27.74 -3.58
CA VAL A 78 -10.03 -27.73 -3.58
C VAL A 78 -10.57 -28.33 -2.27
N GLY A 79 -11.46 -27.59 -1.61
CA GLY A 79 -12.26 -28.04 -0.48
C GLY A 79 -13.75 -28.17 -0.88
N VAL A 80 -14.49 -29.08 -0.26
CA VAL A 80 -15.89 -29.38 -0.59
C VAL A 80 -16.80 -28.93 0.55
N TYR A 81 -17.89 -28.26 0.20
CA TYR A 81 -18.96 -27.99 1.16
C TYR A 81 -20.34 -28.23 0.52
N GLN A 82 -21.35 -28.41 1.37
CA GLN A 82 -22.71 -28.69 0.95
C GLN A 82 -23.70 -27.85 1.73
N ILE A 83 -24.63 -27.22 1.06
CA ILE A 83 -25.75 -26.52 1.66
C ILE A 83 -26.98 -27.42 1.55
N ILE A 84 -27.66 -27.64 2.67
CA ILE A 84 -28.86 -28.48 2.73
C ILE A 84 -30.16 -27.67 2.83
N GLY A 85 -30.06 -26.40 3.22
CA GLY A 85 -31.21 -25.54 3.33
C GLY A 85 -30.92 -24.27 4.16
N LYS A 86 -32.00 -23.59 4.48
CA LYS A 86 -31.98 -22.39 5.30
C LYS A 86 -32.92 -22.53 6.49
N THR A 87 -32.59 -21.87 7.58
CA THR A 87 -33.47 -21.74 8.76
C THR A 87 -33.77 -20.26 8.98
N LYS A 88 -35.02 -19.97 9.32
CA LYS A 88 -35.44 -18.61 9.66
C LYS A 88 -34.93 -18.27 11.06
N VAL A 89 -34.21 -17.17 11.19
CA VAL A 89 -33.60 -16.74 12.47
C VAL A 89 -34.24 -15.45 13.01
N SER A 90 -34.86 -14.64 12.14
CA SER A 90 -35.70 -13.49 12.53
C SER A 90 -36.80 -13.29 11.48
N SER A 91 -37.61 -12.21 11.59
CA SER A 91 -38.74 -11.94 10.67
C SER A 91 -38.33 -12.03 9.21
N ASP A 92 -37.16 -11.47 8.85
CA ASP A 92 -36.69 -11.29 7.47
C ASP A 92 -35.30 -11.85 7.20
N ARG A 93 -34.71 -12.58 8.16
CA ARG A 93 -33.36 -13.13 8.05
C ARG A 93 -33.32 -14.64 8.16
N PHE A 94 -32.40 -15.20 7.40
CA PHE A 94 -32.17 -16.63 7.33
C PHE A 94 -30.69 -16.93 7.61
N ALA A 95 -30.40 -18.07 8.20
CA ALA A 95 -29.08 -18.64 8.29
C ALA A 95 -29.00 -19.88 7.40
N THR A 96 -27.89 -20.04 6.70
CA THR A 96 -27.62 -21.18 5.84
C THR A 96 -27.12 -22.37 6.66
N VAL A 97 -27.72 -23.52 6.44
CA VAL A 97 -27.37 -24.78 7.11
C VAL A 97 -26.62 -25.69 6.14
N GLY A 98 -25.45 -26.17 6.54
CA GLY A 98 -24.65 -27.00 5.65
C GLY A 98 -23.49 -27.70 6.36
N TRP A 99 -22.70 -28.39 5.56
CA TRP A 99 -21.50 -29.11 5.98
C TRP A 99 -20.28 -28.66 5.19
N MET A 100 -19.12 -28.68 5.83
CA MET A 100 -17.82 -28.41 5.21
C MET A 100 -16.83 -29.53 5.52
N ASP A 101 -16.00 -29.91 4.52
CA ASP A 101 -14.91 -30.87 4.76
C ASP A 101 -13.71 -30.17 5.46
N LYS A 102 -12.77 -30.98 5.95
CA LYS A 102 -11.58 -30.46 6.63
C LYS A 102 -10.76 -29.47 5.75
N LYS A 103 -10.72 -29.72 4.43
CA LYS A 103 -10.03 -28.84 3.50
C LYS A 103 -10.71 -27.49 3.36
N SER A 104 -12.04 -27.46 3.25
CA SER A 104 -12.81 -26.21 3.21
C SER A 104 -12.64 -25.39 4.50
N ILE A 105 -12.65 -26.07 5.66
CA ILE A 105 -12.40 -25.42 6.96
C ILE A 105 -11.00 -24.78 7.00
N LEU A 106 -9.99 -25.49 6.48
CA LEU A 106 -8.62 -24.95 6.39
C LEU A 106 -8.53 -23.80 5.39
N LEU A 107 -9.04 -23.95 4.17
CA LEU A 107 -9.05 -22.91 3.15
C LEU A 107 -9.86 -21.67 3.58
N GLY A 108 -10.90 -21.88 4.36
CA GLY A 108 -11.69 -20.80 4.95
C GLY A 108 -11.05 -20.15 6.17
N HIS A 109 -9.97 -20.70 6.71
CA HIS A 109 -9.38 -20.29 8.01
C HIS A 109 -10.42 -20.21 9.14
N LEU A 110 -11.40 -21.12 9.13
CA LEU A 110 -12.46 -21.15 10.14
C LEU A 110 -11.90 -21.57 11.50
N LYS A 111 -12.16 -20.77 12.52
CA LYS A 111 -11.69 -20.99 13.89
C LYS A 111 -12.85 -21.21 14.84
N LEU A 112 -12.70 -22.17 15.75
CA LEU A 112 -13.63 -22.36 16.84
C LEU A 112 -13.30 -21.41 18.00
N ILE A 113 -14.33 -20.79 18.57
CA ILE A 113 -14.21 -20.04 19.83
C ILE A 113 -14.24 -21.03 20.99
N SER A 114 -15.11 -22.06 20.89
CA SER A 114 -15.24 -23.11 21.88
C SER A 114 -15.87 -24.36 21.28
N GLY A 115 -15.62 -25.54 21.89
CA GLY A 115 -16.14 -26.80 21.43
C GLY A 115 -15.43 -27.36 20.18
N ARG A 116 -16.17 -28.07 19.35
CA ARG A 116 -15.69 -28.75 18.14
C ARG A 116 -16.70 -28.69 16.99
N PHE A 117 -16.26 -29.01 15.76
CA PHE A 117 -17.17 -29.21 14.64
C PHE A 117 -18.03 -30.48 14.83
N PRO A 118 -19.27 -30.50 14.28
CA PRO A 118 -20.19 -31.62 14.41
C PRO A 118 -19.68 -32.88 13.71
N GLU A 119 -19.77 -34.02 14.40
CA GLU A 119 -19.42 -35.33 13.87
C GLU A 119 -20.69 -36.22 13.76
N LYS A 120 -21.61 -36.12 14.75
CA LYS A 120 -22.83 -36.95 14.84
C LYS A 120 -24.02 -36.25 14.19
N PRO A 121 -25.04 -36.98 13.68
CA PRO A 121 -26.20 -36.39 12.96
C PRO A 121 -27.03 -35.40 13.77
N ASN A 122 -27.00 -35.48 15.09
CA ASN A 122 -27.74 -34.62 16.01
C ASN A 122 -26.92 -33.48 16.59
N GLU A 123 -25.73 -33.23 16.04
CA GLU A 123 -24.82 -32.17 16.50
C GLU A 123 -24.82 -30.98 15.54
N VAL A 124 -24.60 -29.78 16.11
CA VAL A 124 -24.51 -28.52 15.37
C VAL A 124 -23.42 -27.62 15.93
N ALA A 125 -22.72 -26.92 15.06
CA ALA A 125 -21.87 -25.76 15.43
C ALA A 125 -22.41 -24.51 14.74
N ILE A 126 -22.37 -23.39 15.43
CA ILE A 126 -23.02 -22.15 14.96
C ILE A 126 -22.03 -21.01 15.01
N GLU A 127 -22.10 -20.15 13.99
CA GLU A 127 -21.35 -18.90 13.96
C GLU A 127 -21.80 -17.96 15.11
N SER A 128 -20.83 -17.39 15.83
CA SER A 128 -21.09 -16.71 17.11
C SER A 128 -22.04 -15.52 17.00
N ALA A 129 -22.13 -14.86 15.83
CA ALA A 129 -23.05 -13.76 15.59
C ALA A 129 -24.51 -14.16 15.77
N TYR A 130 -24.88 -15.35 15.28
CA TYR A 130 -26.24 -15.85 15.39
C TYR A 130 -26.64 -16.19 16.83
N LEU A 131 -25.67 -16.63 17.66
CA LEU A 131 -25.87 -16.87 19.09
C LEU A 131 -25.95 -15.59 19.92
N GLN A 132 -25.41 -14.49 19.45
CA GLN A 132 -25.51 -13.18 20.09
C GLN A 132 -26.75 -12.41 19.66
N GLY A 133 -27.33 -12.77 18.52
CA GLY A 133 -28.50 -12.17 17.88
C GLY A 133 -29.71 -13.12 17.89
N PRO A 134 -30.09 -13.64 16.72
CA PRO A 134 -31.39 -14.34 16.55
C PRO A 134 -31.54 -15.64 17.34
N LEU A 135 -30.45 -16.40 17.56
CA LEU A 135 -30.46 -17.65 18.32
C LEU A 135 -29.91 -17.47 19.75
N LYS A 136 -30.20 -16.32 20.34
CA LYS A 136 -29.72 -15.96 21.67
C LYS A 136 -30.05 -17.02 22.73
N ASN A 137 -29.14 -17.20 23.69
CA ASN A 137 -29.24 -18.11 24.82
C ASN A 137 -29.16 -19.61 24.48
N TRP A 138 -28.70 -20.02 23.30
CA TRP A 138 -28.37 -21.41 23.05
C TRP A 138 -26.97 -21.72 23.54
N ARG A 139 -26.86 -22.57 24.57
CA ARG A 139 -25.62 -22.91 25.25
C ARG A 139 -25.01 -24.22 24.70
N ILE A 140 -23.70 -24.37 24.82
CA ILE A 140 -23.03 -25.63 24.47
C ILE A 140 -23.65 -26.78 25.30
N ALA A 141 -23.81 -27.96 24.66
CA ALA A 141 -24.48 -29.16 25.14
C ALA A 141 -26.02 -29.11 25.21
N GLU A 142 -26.63 -27.93 25.05
CA GLU A 142 -28.09 -27.76 25.02
C GLU A 142 -28.65 -28.24 23.68
N LYS A 143 -29.85 -28.88 23.73
CA LYS A 143 -30.60 -29.28 22.55
C LYS A 143 -31.69 -28.25 22.24
N ARG A 144 -31.79 -27.87 20.97
CA ARG A 144 -32.92 -27.07 20.44
C ARG A 144 -33.42 -27.60 19.13
N THR A 145 -34.65 -27.29 18.86
CA THR A 145 -35.33 -27.65 17.63
C THR A 145 -35.23 -26.51 16.65
N ILE A 146 -34.68 -26.77 15.46
CA ILE A 146 -34.63 -25.84 14.35
C ILE A 146 -35.31 -26.39 13.12
N LYS A 147 -35.95 -25.50 12.34
CA LYS A 147 -36.59 -25.86 11.07
C LYS A 147 -35.58 -25.66 9.94
N ILE A 148 -35.25 -26.76 9.23
CA ILE A 148 -34.31 -26.71 8.08
C ILE A 148 -35.13 -27.01 6.82
N GLY A 149 -35.38 -25.98 6.01
CA GLY A 149 -36.33 -26.10 4.90
C GLY A 149 -37.73 -26.51 5.40
N ASN A 150 -38.23 -27.67 4.94
CA ASN A 150 -39.53 -28.23 5.36
C ASN A 150 -39.45 -29.21 6.54
N SER A 151 -38.24 -29.57 7.02
CA SER A 151 -38.06 -30.52 8.08
C SER A 151 -37.64 -29.86 9.40
N THR A 152 -38.12 -30.39 10.52
CA THR A 152 -37.79 -29.93 11.87
C THR A 152 -36.83 -30.93 12.51
N LYS A 153 -35.70 -30.45 13.05
CA LYS A 153 -34.67 -31.33 13.67
C LYS A 153 -34.29 -30.79 15.04
N SER A 154 -34.14 -31.73 15.99
CA SER A 154 -33.59 -31.42 17.32
C SER A 154 -32.08 -31.63 17.29
N LEU A 155 -31.32 -30.55 17.48
CA LEU A 155 -29.86 -30.53 17.37
C LEU A 155 -29.23 -30.08 18.69
N ARG A 156 -28.09 -30.67 19.04
CA ARG A 156 -27.26 -30.33 20.19
C ARG A 156 -26.11 -29.41 19.77
N LEU A 157 -25.97 -28.25 20.39
CA LEU A 157 -24.87 -27.36 20.14
C LEU A 157 -23.55 -27.93 20.70
N VAL A 158 -22.58 -28.19 19.84
CA VAL A 158 -21.27 -28.77 20.22
C VAL A 158 -20.09 -27.84 19.93
N GLY A 159 -20.31 -26.76 19.18
CA GLY A 159 -19.24 -25.81 18.85
C GLY A 159 -19.74 -24.44 18.50
N ILE A 160 -18.91 -23.47 18.77
CA ILE A 160 -19.12 -22.04 18.41
C ILE A 160 -18.01 -21.62 17.46
N VAL A 161 -18.38 -21.29 16.23
CA VAL A 161 -17.44 -20.83 15.19
C VAL A 161 -17.29 -19.31 15.28
N LYS A 162 -16.06 -18.84 15.13
CA LYS A 162 -15.80 -17.39 15.05
C LYS A 162 -16.49 -16.80 13.82
N ASN A 163 -17.00 -15.56 13.94
CA ASN A 163 -17.64 -14.86 12.82
C ASN A 163 -16.70 -14.79 11.62
N TYR A 164 -17.19 -15.17 10.45
CA TYR A 164 -16.48 -15.14 9.17
C TYR A 164 -17.37 -14.71 8.01
N SER A 165 -18.67 -14.96 8.09
CA SER A 165 -19.62 -14.77 7.00
C SER A 165 -19.69 -13.32 6.48
N SER A 166 -19.55 -12.33 7.36
CA SER A 166 -19.49 -10.92 7.00
C SER A 166 -18.17 -10.51 6.34
N GLN A 167 -17.16 -11.39 6.34
CA GLN A 167 -15.84 -11.10 5.79
C GLN A 167 -15.62 -11.76 4.42
N TRP A 168 -16.42 -12.77 4.08
CA TRP A 168 -16.30 -13.44 2.80
C TRP A 168 -17.05 -12.71 1.71
N SER A 169 -16.50 -12.75 0.49
CA SER A 169 -17.20 -12.27 -0.70
C SER A 169 -18.42 -13.16 -0.99
N VAL A 170 -19.48 -12.56 -1.44
CA VAL A 170 -20.73 -13.24 -1.85
C VAL A 170 -20.98 -12.96 -3.32
N ALA A 171 -21.71 -13.87 -3.99
CA ALA A 171 -22.08 -13.67 -5.39
C ALA A 171 -22.97 -12.42 -5.56
N GLU A 172 -22.82 -11.70 -6.65
CA GLU A 172 -23.63 -10.54 -6.96
C GLU A 172 -25.12 -10.90 -7.15
N ASP A 173 -25.38 -12.15 -7.52
CA ASP A 173 -26.73 -12.64 -7.77
C ASP A 173 -27.39 -13.15 -6.49
N PHE A 174 -27.80 -12.24 -5.64
CA PHE A 174 -28.48 -12.50 -4.39
C PHE A 174 -29.96 -12.93 -4.54
N GLU A 175 -30.28 -13.78 -5.50
CA GLU A 175 -31.67 -14.22 -5.68
C GLU A 175 -32.30 -14.84 -4.41
N LYS A 176 -31.49 -15.18 -3.41
CA LYS A 176 -31.95 -15.96 -2.25
C LYS A 176 -31.85 -15.25 -0.89
N GLY A 177 -31.20 -14.12 -0.78
CA GLY A 177 -31.03 -13.39 0.51
C GLY A 177 -30.34 -14.23 1.60
N VAL A 178 -29.50 -15.20 1.19
CA VAL A 178 -28.87 -16.20 2.07
C VAL A 178 -27.42 -16.39 1.63
N ASN A 179 -26.52 -16.59 2.56
CA ASN A 179 -25.13 -16.92 2.23
C ASN A 179 -25.05 -18.21 1.39
N ASP A 180 -24.13 -18.23 0.42
CA ASP A 180 -23.79 -19.42 -0.35
C ASP A 180 -22.85 -20.38 0.41
N PHE A 181 -22.64 -20.13 1.70
CA PHE A 181 -21.81 -20.92 2.61
C PHE A 181 -22.49 -21.07 3.98
N PRO A 182 -22.18 -22.13 4.76
CA PRO A 182 -22.89 -22.41 6.00
C PRO A 182 -22.63 -21.40 7.11
N ASN A 183 -23.68 -20.91 7.78
CA ASN A 183 -23.58 -20.23 9.08
C ASN A 183 -23.83 -21.19 10.25
N ILE A 184 -24.59 -22.28 9.96
CA ILE A 184 -24.91 -23.36 10.87
C ILE A 184 -24.31 -24.63 10.29
N PHE A 185 -23.33 -25.20 10.99
CA PHE A 185 -22.59 -26.39 10.57
C PHE A 185 -23.21 -27.64 11.13
N ILE A 186 -23.39 -28.66 10.30
CA ILE A 186 -23.91 -29.96 10.65
C ILE A 186 -22.92 -31.06 10.27
N SER A 187 -23.14 -32.30 10.73
CA SER A 187 -22.34 -33.45 10.33
C SER A 187 -22.62 -33.87 8.89
N LYS A 188 -21.63 -34.52 8.24
CA LYS A 188 -21.79 -35.11 6.90
C LYS A 188 -22.93 -36.14 6.84
N GLN A 189 -23.12 -36.90 7.88
CA GLN A 189 -24.15 -37.95 7.97
C GLN A 189 -25.58 -37.37 7.83
N LEU A 190 -25.82 -36.16 8.38
CA LEU A 190 -27.11 -35.49 8.24
C LEU A 190 -27.38 -35.01 6.80
N THR A 191 -26.35 -34.71 6.01
CA THR A 191 -26.53 -34.25 4.61
C THR A 191 -27.05 -35.32 3.68
N THR A 192 -26.94 -36.64 4.03
CA THR A 192 -27.41 -37.75 3.16
C THR A 192 -28.90 -37.73 2.91
N ASN A 193 -29.67 -37.15 3.81
CA ASN A 193 -31.15 -37.10 3.76
C ASN A 193 -31.67 -35.91 2.95
N TYR A 194 -30.80 -35.09 2.31
CA TYR A 194 -31.19 -33.88 1.57
C TYR A 194 -30.63 -33.93 0.16
N LYS A 195 -31.27 -33.17 -0.75
CA LYS A 195 -30.80 -33.03 -2.13
C LYS A 195 -29.38 -32.40 -2.09
N LYS A 196 -28.41 -33.06 -2.68
CA LYS A 196 -27.00 -32.69 -2.61
C LYS A 196 -26.66 -31.66 -3.67
N ASN A 197 -26.40 -30.43 -3.26
CA ASN A 197 -25.73 -29.46 -4.10
C ASN A 197 -24.29 -29.32 -3.59
N ASN A 198 -23.33 -29.82 -4.36
CA ASN A 198 -21.92 -29.68 -4.00
C ASN A 198 -21.41 -28.28 -4.41
N SER A 199 -20.73 -27.65 -3.49
CA SER A 199 -20.03 -26.38 -3.73
C SER A 199 -18.57 -26.52 -3.32
N PHE A 200 -17.71 -25.70 -3.86
CA PHE A 200 -16.26 -25.83 -3.70
C PHE A 200 -15.63 -24.51 -3.32
N LEU A 201 -14.75 -24.54 -2.31
CA LEU A 201 -13.73 -23.52 -2.14
C LEU A 201 -12.49 -23.95 -2.91
N PHE A 202 -11.90 -23.06 -3.68
CA PHE A 202 -10.67 -23.37 -4.38
C PHE A 202 -9.61 -22.28 -4.14
N LYS A 203 -8.34 -22.71 -4.23
CA LYS A 203 -7.18 -21.82 -4.08
C LYS A 203 -6.16 -22.15 -5.15
N TYR A 204 -5.72 -21.13 -5.89
CA TYR A 204 -4.53 -21.20 -6.73
C TYR A 204 -3.25 -21.00 -5.90
N ASN A 205 -2.20 -21.77 -6.22
CA ASN A 205 -0.91 -21.70 -5.52
C ASN A 205 0.10 -20.76 -6.21
N GLU A 206 -0.39 -19.75 -6.92
CA GLU A 206 0.40 -18.82 -7.73
C GLU A 206 0.48 -17.41 -7.12
N SER A 207 1.04 -16.46 -7.88
CA SER A 207 1.11 -15.05 -7.50
C SER A 207 -0.28 -14.45 -7.27
N THR A 208 -0.37 -13.38 -6.50
CA THR A 208 -1.66 -12.77 -6.13
C THR A 208 -2.46 -12.35 -7.36
N LYS A 209 -1.81 -11.65 -8.30
CA LYS A 209 -2.46 -11.15 -9.52
C LYS A 209 -2.91 -12.29 -10.43
N ASP A 210 -2.02 -13.23 -10.73
CA ASP A 210 -2.32 -14.37 -11.60
C ASP A 210 -3.41 -15.26 -10.99
N SER A 211 -3.41 -15.42 -9.65
CA SER A 211 -4.45 -16.17 -8.93
C SER A 211 -5.82 -15.50 -9.05
N PHE A 212 -5.89 -14.17 -9.06
CA PHE A 212 -7.15 -13.43 -9.22
C PHE A 212 -7.72 -13.61 -10.63
N GLU A 213 -6.91 -13.36 -11.67
CA GLU A 213 -7.32 -13.49 -13.08
C GLU A 213 -7.74 -14.94 -13.39
N LYS A 214 -6.92 -15.93 -13.02
CA LYS A 214 -7.25 -17.36 -13.19
C LYS A 214 -8.50 -17.80 -12.42
N SER A 215 -8.79 -17.16 -11.29
CA SER A 215 -10.02 -17.46 -10.54
C SER A 215 -11.26 -16.96 -11.28
N ILE A 216 -11.18 -15.79 -11.92
CA ILE A 216 -12.25 -15.27 -12.81
C ILE A 216 -12.45 -16.19 -13.99
N ASP A 217 -11.37 -16.57 -14.68
CA ASP A 217 -11.44 -17.46 -15.85
C ASP A 217 -12.03 -18.82 -15.50
N LEU A 218 -11.65 -19.38 -14.35
CA LEU A 218 -12.20 -20.64 -13.87
C LEU A 218 -13.70 -20.54 -13.61
N ILE A 219 -14.16 -19.47 -12.96
CA ILE A 219 -15.57 -19.25 -12.65
C ILE A 219 -16.37 -19.11 -13.96
N ASN A 220 -15.87 -18.32 -14.90
CA ASN A 220 -16.51 -18.13 -16.22
C ASN A 220 -16.60 -19.44 -17.01
N HIS A 221 -15.58 -20.31 -16.93
CA HIS A 221 -15.57 -21.61 -17.60
C HIS A 221 -16.58 -22.61 -17.01
N TYR A 222 -16.86 -22.52 -15.71
CA TYR A 222 -17.70 -23.52 -15.00
C TYR A 222 -19.15 -23.11 -14.76
N ASP A 223 -19.74 -22.16 -15.49
CA ASP A 223 -21.15 -21.77 -15.48
C ASP A 223 -21.54 -20.52 -14.69
N GLN A 224 -20.64 -19.58 -14.52
CA GLN A 224 -20.99 -18.26 -13.95
C GLN A 224 -21.61 -18.26 -12.52
N GLN A 225 -21.73 -19.45 -11.89
CA GLN A 225 -22.28 -19.61 -10.53
C GLN A 225 -21.15 -19.68 -9.49
N GLY A 226 -20.24 -18.77 -9.58
CA GLY A 226 -19.12 -18.67 -8.65
C GLY A 226 -18.83 -17.26 -8.26
N THR A 227 -18.00 -17.11 -7.25
CA THR A 227 -17.57 -15.79 -6.76
C THR A 227 -16.08 -15.82 -6.48
N VAL A 228 -15.37 -14.83 -7.00
CA VAL A 228 -13.98 -14.58 -6.62
C VAL A 228 -13.96 -13.99 -5.21
N ASN A 229 -12.97 -14.35 -4.41
CA ASN A 229 -12.79 -13.74 -3.09
C ASN A 229 -12.19 -12.31 -3.22
N SER A 230 -12.98 -11.40 -3.80
CA SER A 230 -12.59 -10.02 -4.06
C SER A 230 -12.10 -9.29 -2.80
N ARG A 231 -12.68 -9.61 -1.63
CA ARG A 231 -12.26 -9.01 -0.36
C ARG A 231 -10.86 -9.43 0.07
N LEU A 232 -10.48 -10.69 -0.18
CA LEU A 232 -9.10 -11.13 0.05
C LEU A 232 -8.12 -10.33 -0.82
N PHE A 233 -8.43 -10.15 -2.11
CA PHE A 233 -7.53 -9.46 -3.04
C PHE A 233 -7.53 -7.94 -2.83
N ASN A 234 -8.71 -7.31 -2.80
CA ASN A 234 -8.83 -5.85 -2.76
C ASN A 234 -8.57 -5.25 -1.37
N ASN A 235 -9.05 -5.91 -0.31
CA ASN A 235 -8.92 -5.37 1.05
C ASN A 235 -7.77 -6.01 1.83
N GLY A 236 -7.40 -7.27 1.51
CA GLY A 236 -6.39 -8.01 2.25
C GLY A 236 -4.99 -7.96 1.63
N LEU A 237 -4.87 -8.20 0.33
CA LEU A 237 -3.60 -8.40 -0.36
C LEU A 237 -3.12 -7.19 -1.17
N ASN A 238 -3.97 -6.22 -1.45
CA ASN A 238 -3.62 -5.03 -2.22
C ASN A 238 -2.39 -4.30 -1.65
N GLN A 239 -2.29 -4.18 -0.33
CA GLN A 239 -1.15 -3.57 0.35
C GLN A 239 0.15 -4.36 0.17
N CYS A 240 0.09 -5.69 -0.05
CA CYS A 240 1.27 -6.52 -0.27
C CYS A 240 2.02 -6.15 -1.54
N ASP A 241 1.32 -5.85 -2.61
CA ASP A 241 1.92 -5.49 -3.90
C ASP A 241 2.54 -4.10 -3.84
N THR A 242 1.88 -3.16 -3.17
CA THR A 242 2.43 -1.81 -2.92
C THR A 242 3.72 -1.87 -2.10
N ILE A 243 3.75 -2.64 -0.99
CA ILE A 243 4.94 -2.81 -0.16
C ILE A 243 6.08 -3.47 -0.95
N ARG A 244 5.76 -4.47 -1.78
CA ARG A 244 6.74 -5.12 -2.65
C ARG A 244 7.36 -4.14 -3.63
N SER A 245 6.54 -3.37 -4.33
CA SER A 245 6.98 -2.38 -5.31
C SER A 245 7.88 -1.31 -4.67
N LEU A 246 7.47 -0.75 -3.54
CA LEU A 246 8.26 0.22 -2.78
C LEU A 246 9.57 -0.37 -2.27
N SER A 247 9.54 -1.60 -1.75
CA SER A 247 10.75 -2.26 -1.26
C SER A 247 11.75 -2.55 -2.37
N ILE A 248 11.29 -2.97 -3.55
CA ILE A 248 12.15 -3.14 -4.74
C ILE A 248 12.76 -1.80 -5.14
N THR A 249 11.99 -0.73 -5.14
CA THR A 249 12.47 0.62 -5.44
C THR A 249 13.55 1.05 -4.45
N PHE A 250 13.36 0.83 -3.14
CA PHE A 250 14.37 1.12 -2.12
C PHE A 250 15.63 0.27 -2.29
N GLN A 251 15.48 -1.02 -2.59
CA GLN A 251 16.61 -1.90 -2.87
C GLN A 251 17.43 -1.43 -4.08
N LEU A 252 16.77 -1.08 -5.18
CA LEU A 252 17.41 -0.55 -6.38
C LEU A 252 18.19 0.74 -6.10
N LEU A 253 17.59 1.67 -5.34
CA LEU A 253 18.26 2.92 -4.95
C LEU A 253 19.53 2.64 -4.13
N ILE A 254 19.48 1.74 -3.13
CA ILE A 254 20.66 1.36 -2.34
C ILE A 254 21.70 0.68 -3.22
N VAL A 255 21.32 -0.24 -4.09
CA VAL A 255 22.27 -0.95 -4.98
C VAL A 255 22.96 0.04 -5.90
N ILE A 256 22.25 0.98 -6.51
CA ILE A 256 22.83 2.02 -7.39
C ILE A 256 23.79 2.89 -6.60
N LEU A 257 23.38 3.41 -5.46
CA LEU A 257 24.19 4.26 -4.60
C LEU A 257 25.44 3.51 -4.10
N SER A 258 25.29 2.25 -3.72
CA SER A 258 26.40 1.41 -3.27
C SER A 258 27.39 1.09 -4.38
N LEU A 259 26.91 0.89 -5.62
CA LEU A 259 27.76 0.70 -6.80
C LEU A 259 28.71 1.88 -6.99
N PHE A 260 28.19 3.10 -6.96
CA PHE A 260 29.01 4.30 -7.10
C PHE A 260 29.98 4.44 -5.93
N SER A 261 29.53 4.22 -4.69
CA SER A 261 30.36 4.33 -3.49
C SER A 261 31.46 3.27 -3.47
N ILE A 262 31.15 1.99 -3.69
CA ILE A 262 32.12 0.89 -3.71
C ILE A 262 33.10 1.06 -4.89
N ASN A 263 32.63 1.46 -6.07
CA ASN A 263 33.50 1.71 -7.20
C ASN A 263 34.51 2.83 -6.90
N SER A 264 34.07 3.91 -6.25
CA SER A 264 34.94 4.98 -5.78
C SER A 264 36.00 4.44 -4.82
N LEU A 265 35.62 3.65 -3.82
CA LEU A 265 36.53 3.02 -2.86
C LEU A 265 37.55 2.09 -3.52
N ILE A 266 37.11 1.23 -4.44
CA ILE A 266 38.00 0.29 -5.17
C ILE A 266 38.98 1.07 -6.05
N LEU A 267 38.54 2.12 -6.71
CA LEU A 267 39.38 2.95 -7.55
C LEU A 267 40.51 3.57 -6.73
N TYR A 268 40.24 4.08 -5.55
CA TYR A 268 41.27 4.61 -4.65
C TYR A 268 42.19 3.54 -4.12
N PHE A 269 41.64 2.41 -3.71
CA PHE A 269 42.42 1.30 -3.23
C PHE A 269 43.41 0.79 -4.28
N THR A 270 43.00 0.71 -5.54
CA THR A 270 43.91 0.32 -6.64
C THR A 270 44.93 1.38 -6.96
N GLN A 271 44.56 2.69 -6.93
CA GLN A 271 45.51 3.79 -7.14
C GLN A 271 46.60 3.84 -6.06
N ASP A 272 46.22 3.62 -4.80
CA ASP A 272 47.14 3.55 -3.68
C ASP A 272 48.15 2.39 -3.79
N GLN A 273 47.77 1.34 -4.55
CA GLN A 273 48.66 0.18 -4.79
C GLN A 273 49.50 0.28 -6.08
N HIS A 274 49.40 1.38 -6.86
CA HIS A 274 50.10 1.53 -8.14
C HIS A 274 51.62 1.32 -8.01
N LYS A 275 52.26 1.88 -6.96
CA LYS A 275 53.70 1.72 -6.73
C LYS A 275 54.07 0.24 -6.52
N LYS A 276 53.30 -0.50 -5.72
CA LYS A 276 53.53 -1.95 -5.48
C LYS A 276 53.28 -2.77 -6.77
N LEU A 277 52.28 -2.38 -7.57
CA LEU A 277 52.02 -2.97 -8.88
C LEU A 277 53.21 -2.74 -9.85
N GLY A 278 53.74 -1.51 -9.88
CA GLY A 278 54.89 -1.14 -10.68
C GLY A 278 56.11 -1.99 -10.31
N ILE A 279 56.40 -2.16 -9.01
CA ILE A 279 57.52 -3.00 -8.51
C ILE A 279 57.26 -4.46 -8.92
N MET A 280 56.07 -5.02 -8.75
CA MET A 280 55.78 -6.41 -9.17
C MET A 280 55.95 -6.60 -10.68
N LYS A 281 55.54 -5.64 -11.51
CA LYS A 281 55.71 -5.66 -12.96
C LYS A 281 57.19 -5.56 -13.34
N SER A 282 57.97 -4.72 -12.66
CA SER A 282 59.40 -4.58 -12.93
C SER A 282 60.19 -5.86 -12.61
N VAL A 283 59.75 -6.66 -11.63
CA VAL A 283 60.30 -7.97 -11.27
C VAL A 283 59.79 -9.11 -12.16
N GLY A 284 58.98 -8.79 -13.19
CA GLY A 284 58.50 -9.75 -14.17
C GLY A 284 57.17 -10.45 -13.85
N ALA A 285 56.35 -9.90 -12.92
CA ALA A 285 55.06 -10.47 -12.65
C ALA A 285 54.11 -10.38 -13.87
N SER A 286 53.57 -11.51 -14.29
CA SER A 286 52.61 -11.56 -15.39
C SER A 286 51.26 -10.90 -15.01
N GLN A 287 50.56 -10.39 -16.02
CA GLN A 287 49.21 -9.81 -15.80
C GLN A 287 48.28 -10.81 -15.12
N ARG A 288 48.32 -12.10 -15.49
CA ARG A 288 47.50 -13.15 -14.87
C ARG A 288 47.79 -13.30 -13.37
N ALA A 289 49.08 -13.16 -12.97
CA ALA A 289 49.48 -13.22 -11.56
C ALA A 289 48.91 -12.04 -10.77
N LEU A 290 48.96 -10.83 -11.33
CA LEU A 290 48.36 -9.63 -10.73
C LEU A 290 46.82 -9.77 -10.57
N TYR A 291 46.11 -10.24 -11.60
CA TYR A 291 44.67 -10.50 -11.51
C TYR A 291 44.34 -11.48 -10.36
N ARG A 292 45.09 -12.59 -10.22
CA ARG A 292 44.89 -13.56 -9.13
C ARG A 292 45.05 -12.92 -7.76
N ILE A 293 46.04 -12.05 -7.58
CA ILE A 293 46.25 -11.35 -6.31
C ILE A 293 45.02 -10.50 -5.96
N TYR A 294 44.52 -9.75 -6.91
CA TYR A 294 43.33 -8.89 -6.67
C TYR A 294 42.03 -9.69 -6.48
N ILE A 295 41.88 -10.82 -7.16
CA ILE A 295 40.74 -11.73 -6.92
C ILE A 295 40.79 -12.23 -5.47
N TYR A 296 41.94 -12.68 -4.99
CA TYR A 296 42.07 -13.10 -3.59
C TYR A 296 41.80 -11.95 -2.60
N GLN A 297 42.25 -10.74 -2.91
CA GLN A 297 41.94 -9.57 -2.08
C GLN A 297 40.45 -9.29 -2.04
N ALA A 298 39.76 -9.32 -3.19
CA ALA A 298 38.33 -9.14 -3.27
C ALA A 298 37.56 -10.18 -2.47
N VAL A 299 37.93 -11.45 -2.56
CA VAL A 299 37.36 -12.57 -1.78
C VAL A 299 37.53 -12.32 -0.28
N ILE A 300 38.74 -12.00 0.17
CA ILE A 300 39.05 -11.77 1.60
C ILE A 300 38.21 -10.58 2.12
N ILE A 301 38.20 -9.47 1.39
CA ILE A 301 37.43 -8.27 1.78
C ILE A 301 35.95 -8.63 1.85
N PHE A 302 35.41 -9.36 0.87
CA PHE A 302 34.01 -9.75 0.84
C PHE A 302 33.61 -10.68 2.00
N VAL A 303 34.42 -11.69 2.30
CA VAL A 303 34.18 -12.62 3.41
C VAL A 303 34.17 -11.86 4.75
N LEU A 304 35.15 -10.97 4.97
CA LEU A 304 35.17 -10.11 6.16
C LEU A 304 33.93 -9.22 6.23
N SER A 305 33.56 -8.62 5.11
CA SER A 305 32.35 -7.79 5.03
C SER A 305 31.06 -8.56 5.33
N ALA A 306 30.93 -9.77 4.80
CA ALA A 306 29.81 -10.66 5.08
C ALA A 306 29.73 -11.00 6.58
N LEU A 307 30.85 -11.33 7.21
CA LEU A 307 30.92 -11.61 8.66
C LEU A 307 30.46 -10.39 9.49
N PHE A 308 30.91 -9.18 9.16
CA PHE A 308 30.51 -7.97 9.85
C PHE A 308 29.05 -7.57 9.55
N SER A 309 28.48 -7.99 8.44
CA SER A 309 27.09 -7.66 8.09
C SER A 309 26.06 -8.38 8.95
N PHE A 310 26.33 -9.61 9.42
CA PHE A 310 25.37 -10.41 10.21
C PHE A 310 24.87 -9.72 11.49
N PRO A 311 25.73 -9.21 12.39
CA PRO A 311 25.26 -8.52 13.60
C PRO A 311 24.50 -7.23 13.28
N ILE A 312 24.84 -6.54 12.18
CA ILE A 312 24.13 -5.33 11.74
C ILE A 312 22.73 -5.71 11.25
N VAL A 313 22.61 -6.77 10.42
CA VAL A 313 21.30 -7.27 9.95
C VAL A 313 20.42 -7.66 11.14
N TYR A 314 20.98 -8.39 12.11
CA TYR A 314 20.22 -8.79 13.31
C TYR A 314 19.71 -7.58 14.11
N SER A 315 20.57 -6.57 14.31
CA SER A 315 20.19 -5.35 15.04
C SER A 315 19.09 -4.55 14.32
N ILE A 316 19.23 -4.37 13.01
CA ILE A 316 18.24 -3.68 12.20
C ILE A 316 16.91 -4.46 12.18
N GLN A 317 16.97 -5.78 12.03
CA GLN A 317 15.79 -6.64 12.04
C GLN A 317 15.04 -6.58 13.38
N SER A 318 15.79 -6.62 14.49
CA SER A 318 15.22 -6.48 15.84
C SER A 318 14.47 -5.14 16.01
N LEU A 319 15.02 -4.04 15.51
CA LEU A 319 14.36 -2.73 15.50
C LEU A 319 13.08 -2.74 14.66
N ILE A 320 13.12 -3.29 13.46
CA ILE A 320 11.96 -3.33 12.56
C ILE A 320 10.82 -4.16 13.17
N ILE A 321 11.14 -5.33 13.76
CA ILE A 321 10.16 -6.18 14.44
C ILE A 321 9.53 -5.44 15.63
N HIS A 322 10.33 -4.72 16.40
CA HIS A 322 9.83 -3.98 17.57
C HIS A 322 8.80 -2.90 17.18
N PHE A 323 9.02 -2.20 16.07
CA PHE A 323 8.16 -1.09 15.63
C PHE A 323 6.99 -1.48 14.71
N SER A 324 6.98 -2.71 14.12
CA SER A 324 6.00 -3.07 13.09
C SER A 324 4.98 -4.13 13.52
N TYR A 325 5.31 -5.41 13.40
CA TYR A 325 4.36 -6.52 13.45
C TYR A 325 4.79 -7.66 14.39
N ARG A 326 5.03 -7.37 15.65
CA ARG A 326 5.54 -8.35 16.64
C ARG A 326 4.70 -9.64 16.74
N GLU A 327 3.40 -9.56 16.52
CA GLU A 327 2.46 -10.69 16.69
C GLU A 327 2.61 -11.81 15.66
N TYR A 328 3.22 -11.54 14.51
CA TYR A 328 3.26 -12.45 13.34
C TYR A 328 4.63 -13.08 13.08
N PHE A 329 5.66 -12.71 13.84
CA PHE A 329 7.05 -13.10 13.57
C PHE A 329 7.50 -14.45 14.19
N SER A 330 6.58 -15.29 14.65
CA SER A 330 6.93 -16.53 15.37
C SER A 330 7.30 -17.73 14.47
N ASN A 331 7.28 -17.62 13.15
CA ASN A 331 7.52 -18.74 12.25
C ASN A 331 9.01 -18.89 11.88
N PHE A 332 9.67 -19.84 12.55
CA PHE A 332 11.07 -20.24 12.30
C PHE A 332 11.34 -20.65 10.84
N MET A 333 10.39 -21.31 10.17
CA MET A 333 10.50 -21.69 8.74
C MET A 333 10.64 -20.50 7.81
N LEU A 334 9.90 -19.42 8.03
CA LEU A 334 10.04 -18.17 7.26
C LEU A 334 11.43 -17.54 7.44
N MET A 335 12.01 -17.64 8.63
CA MET A 335 13.37 -17.17 8.88
C MET A 335 14.40 -17.93 8.03
N ILE A 336 14.27 -19.23 7.87
CA ILE A 336 15.20 -20.05 7.07
C ILE A 336 15.09 -19.71 5.58
N GLU A 337 13.89 -19.56 5.03
CA GLU A 337 13.70 -19.14 3.64
C GLU A 337 14.32 -17.75 3.37
N MET A 338 14.13 -16.81 4.29
CA MET A 338 14.69 -15.47 4.20
C MET A 338 16.22 -15.45 4.25
N VAL A 339 16.83 -16.29 5.07
CA VAL A 339 18.28 -16.45 5.13
C VAL A 339 18.80 -17.02 3.80
N GLY A 340 18.14 -18.02 3.23
CA GLY A 340 18.50 -18.59 1.92
C GLY A 340 18.50 -17.55 0.79
N MET A 341 17.45 -16.73 0.72
CA MET A 341 17.34 -15.66 -0.27
C MET A 341 18.38 -14.55 -0.05
N SER A 342 18.69 -14.23 1.20
CA SER A 342 19.75 -13.25 1.53
C SER A 342 21.13 -13.73 1.07
N ILE A 343 21.43 -15.02 1.18
CA ILE A 343 22.68 -15.62 0.66
C ILE A 343 22.75 -15.45 -0.86
N LEU A 344 21.65 -15.65 -1.57
CA LEU A 344 21.59 -15.49 -3.03
C LEU A 344 21.88 -14.04 -3.45
N LEU A 345 21.30 -13.06 -2.72
CA LEU A 345 21.62 -11.65 -2.90
C LEU A 345 23.09 -11.33 -2.64
N TYR A 346 23.69 -11.92 -1.60
CA TYR A 346 25.12 -11.74 -1.30
C TYR A 346 26.00 -12.29 -2.41
N ILE A 347 25.65 -13.43 -2.99
CA ILE A 347 26.37 -14.00 -4.16
C ILE A 347 26.28 -13.04 -5.35
N GLY A 348 25.11 -12.48 -5.64
CA GLY A 348 24.94 -11.49 -6.72
C GLY A 348 25.81 -10.25 -6.51
N LEU A 349 25.79 -9.69 -5.30
CA LEU A 349 26.61 -8.54 -4.93
C LEU A 349 28.12 -8.87 -4.97
N PHE A 350 28.50 -10.09 -4.60
CA PHE A 350 29.90 -10.54 -4.71
C PHE A 350 30.39 -10.48 -6.15
N PHE A 351 29.67 -11.06 -7.10
CA PHE A 351 30.07 -11.02 -8.52
C PHE A 351 30.15 -9.59 -9.06
N MET A 352 29.25 -8.73 -8.63
CA MET A 352 29.24 -7.33 -9.00
C MET A 352 30.48 -6.59 -8.46
N ILE A 353 30.82 -6.79 -7.19
CA ILE A 353 32.02 -6.20 -6.57
C ILE A 353 33.27 -6.76 -7.25
N LEU A 354 33.34 -8.07 -7.50
CA LEU A 354 34.43 -8.70 -8.21
C LEU A 354 34.64 -8.11 -9.60
N PHE A 355 33.55 -7.89 -10.33
CA PHE A 355 33.58 -7.25 -11.65
C PHE A 355 34.19 -5.83 -11.56
N LEU A 356 33.78 -5.03 -10.57
CA LEU A 356 34.32 -3.69 -10.36
C LEU A 356 35.84 -3.73 -10.03
N PHE A 357 36.26 -4.67 -9.19
CA PHE A 357 37.67 -4.87 -8.90
C PHE A 357 38.47 -5.20 -10.17
N LEU A 358 38.04 -6.20 -10.95
CA LEU A 358 38.70 -6.63 -12.17
C LEU A 358 38.74 -5.49 -13.23
N LYS A 359 37.65 -4.72 -13.37
CA LYS A 359 37.64 -3.57 -14.28
C LYS A 359 38.68 -2.52 -13.89
N ASN A 360 38.75 -2.11 -12.63
CA ASN A 360 39.73 -1.12 -12.17
C ASN A 360 41.17 -1.63 -12.24
N VAL A 361 41.39 -2.92 -11.97
CA VAL A 361 42.72 -3.56 -12.14
C VAL A 361 43.13 -3.65 -13.60
N LYS A 362 42.22 -3.94 -14.52
CA LYS A 362 42.46 -3.94 -15.97
C LYS A 362 42.94 -2.55 -16.42
N GLU A 363 42.25 -1.51 -16.01
CA GLU A 363 42.62 -0.12 -16.33
C GLU A 363 44.02 0.25 -15.78
N SER A 364 44.33 -0.17 -14.54
CA SER A 364 45.66 0.02 -13.93
C SER A 364 46.74 -0.86 -14.57
N GLY A 365 46.37 -2.07 -15.03
CA GLY A 365 47.28 -3.05 -15.64
C GLY A 365 47.79 -2.64 -17.03
N THR A 366 47.06 -1.76 -17.74
CA THR A 366 47.48 -1.24 -19.05
C THR A 366 48.55 -0.11 -18.94
N LEU A 367 48.79 0.44 -17.73
CA LEU A 367 49.76 1.49 -17.50
C LEU A 367 51.19 0.95 -17.61
N HIS A 368 52.11 1.79 -18.15
CA HIS A 368 53.54 1.44 -18.19
C HIS A 368 54.15 1.41 -16.79
N VAL A 369 55.19 0.58 -16.62
CA VAL A 369 55.92 0.42 -15.33
C VAL A 369 56.40 1.78 -14.81
N GLN A 370 56.91 2.64 -15.67
CA GLN A 370 57.38 3.96 -15.31
C GLN A 370 56.23 4.90 -14.81
N GLU A 371 55.06 4.78 -15.38
CA GLU A 371 53.87 5.54 -14.94
C GLU A 371 53.37 5.07 -13.58
N LEU A 372 53.41 3.75 -13.34
CA LEU A 372 53.05 3.15 -12.06
C LEU A 372 54.02 3.49 -10.93
N LEU A 373 55.32 3.53 -11.23
CA LEU A 373 56.34 3.85 -10.23
C LEU A 373 56.44 5.34 -9.91
N ASN A 374 56.29 6.22 -10.92
CA ASN A 374 56.42 7.67 -10.73
C ASN A 374 55.15 8.30 -10.13
N GLN A 375 54.03 7.56 -10.03
CA GLN A 375 52.71 8.11 -9.63
C GLN A 375 52.32 9.40 -10.39
N GLN A 376 52.99 9.67 -11.51
CA GLN A 376 52.58 10.73 -12.42
C GLN A 376 51.34 10.23 -13.13
N ASN A 377 50.16 10.53 -12.54
CA ASN A 377 48.98 10.61 -13.37
C ASN A 377 49.31 11.58 -14.48
N ARG A 378 49.55 11.09 -15.72
CA ARG A 378 49.44 11.98 -16.87
C ARG A 378 48.04 12.53 -16.79
N VAL A 379 47.91 13.72 -16.20
CA VAL A 379 46.78 14.60 -16.47
C VAL A 379 46.93 14.90 -17.95
N SER A 380 46.49 13.98 -18.81
CA SER A 380 46.19 14.31 -20.20
C SER A 380 45.01 15.29 -20.09
N PHE A 381 45.33 16.56 -19.94
CA PHE A 381 44.37 17.61 -20.11
C PHE A 381 43.80 17.38 -21.49
N SER A 382 42.72 16.65 -21.59
CA SER A 382 42.05 16.40 -22.86
C SER A 382 41.79 17.79 -23.48
N GLU A 383 42.09 17.94 -24.74
CA GLU A 383 41.85 19.19 -25.49
C GLU A 383 40.41 19.71 -25.36
N ARG A 384 39.48 18.81 -25.05
CA ARG A 384 38.08 19.11 -24.71
C ARG A 384 37.90 20.15 -23.59
N TYR A 385 38.77 20.21 -22.60
CA TYR A 385 38.64 21.12 -21.48
C TYR A 385 39.39 22.43 -21.66
N LYS A 386 40.18 22.55 -22.73
CA LYS A 386 40.86 23.81 -23.08
C LYS A 386 39.88 24.95 -23.36
N SER A 387 38.68 24.63 -23.89
CA SER A 387 37.65 25.66 -24.17
C SER A 387 37.05 26.24 -22.89
N VAL A 388 36.82 25.41 -21.84
CA VAL A 388 36.32 25.86 -20.53
C VAL A 388 37.37 26.75 -19.85
N PHE A 389 38.64 26.46 -20.08
CA PHE A 389 39.76 27.27 -19.54
C PHE A 389 39.82 28.70 -20.07
N LYS A 390 39.42 28.90 -21.33
CA LYS A 390 39.42 30.24 -21.96
C LYS A 390 38.37 31.18 -21.35
N GLY A 391 37.31 30.65 -20.76
CA GLY A 391 36.23 31.44 -20.13
C GLY A 391 36.58 32.04 -18.76
N PHE A 392 37.62 31.59 -18.07
CA PHE A 392 38.00 32.10 -16.74
C PHE A 392 39.13 33.14 -16.83
N HIS A 393 38.86 34.36 -16.42
CA HIS A 393 39.86 35.46 -16.40
C HIS A 393 40.77 35.39 -15.16
N SER A 394 40.27 34.82 -14.05
CA SER A 394 41.01 34.72 -12.79
C SER A 394 41.98 33.51 -12.77
N SER A 395 43.24 33.75 -12.36
CA SER A 395 44.22 32.68 -12.15
C SER A 395 43.75 31.63 -11.16
N TYR A 396 43.00 32.04 -10.12
CA TYR A 396 42.38 31.14 -9.14
C TYR A 396 41.30 30.24 -9.77
N GLY A 397 40.42 30.79 -10.61
CA GLY A 397 39.40 30.01 -11.33
C GLY A 397 40.03 29.00 -12.29
N LYS A 398 41.08 29.36 -13.00
CA LYS A 398 41.82 28.39 -13.85
C LYS A 398 42.43 27.25 -13.05
N LEU A 399 42.96 27.53 -11.87
CA LEU A 399 43.53 26.50 -10.98
C LEU A 399 42.45 25.58 -10.41
N LEU A 400 41.30 26.14 -10.05
CA LEU A 400 40.16 25.38 -9.54
C LEU A 400 39.57 24.43 -10.59
N VAL A 401 39.38 24.89 -11.84
CA VAL A 401 38.92 24.03 -12.95
C VAL A 401 39.94 22.92 -13.25
N LYS A 402 41.25 23.27 -13.21
CA LYS A 402 42.30 22.25 -13.34
C LYS A 402 42.23 21.16 -12.27
N GLU A 403 41.96 21.54 -11.01
CA GLU A 403 41.85 20.60 -9.89
C GLU A 403 40.56 19.74 -10.01
N LEU A 404 39.43 20.33 -10.38
CA LEU A 404 38.16 19.61 -10.57
C LEU A 404 38.25 18.51 -11.65
N PHE A 405 38.85 18.85 -12.80
CA PHE A 405 38.92 17.94 -13.94
C PHE A 405 40.23 17.15 -13.99
N SER A 406 41.08 17.26 -12.97
CA SER A 406 42.32 16.41 -12.87
C SER A 406 41.93 14.92 -12.85
N ASN A 407 40.82 14.56 -12.23
CA ASN A 407 40.25 13.23 -12.16
C ASN A 407 38.75 13.20 -12.49
N PRO A 408 38.32 13.27 -13.77
CA PRO A 408 36.93 13.44 -14.14
C PRO A 408 36.05 12.28 -13.69
N LYS A 409 36.55 11.02 -13.66
CA LYS A 409 35.81 9.87 -13.15
C LYS A 409 35.40 10.07 -11.68
N GLN A 410 36.26 10.62 -10.86
CA GLN A 410 35.99 10.89 -9.45
C GLN A 410 34.95 12.01 -9.28
N PHE A 411 35.08 13.08 -10.08
CA PHE A 411 34.11 14.17 -10.11
C PHE A 411 32.69 13.63 -10.35
N TYR A 412 32.49 12.88 -11.45
CA TYR A 412 31.17 12.33 -11.78
C TYR A 412 30.64 11.38 -10.72
N LEU A 413 31.48 10.48 -10.18
CA LEU A 413 31.06 9.54 -9.13
C LEU A 413 30.62 10.27 -7.86
N THR A 414 31.35 11.30 -7.43
CA THR A 414 30.99 12.07 -6.23
C THR A 414 29.70 12.83 -6.40
N VAL A 415 29.54 13.53 -7.55
CA VAL A 415 28.30 14.23 -7.88
C VAL A 415 27.10 13.29 -7.90
N LEU A 416 27.25 12.08 -8.50
CA LEU A 416 26.19 11.09 -8.54
C LEU A 416 25.83 10.57 -7.13
N ILE A 417 26.82 10.28 -6.28
CA ILE A 417 26.57 9.81 -4.91
C ILE A 417 25.78 10.87 -4.12
N LEU A 418 26.19 12.14 -4.17
CA LEU A 418 25.49 13.25 -3.52
C LEU A 418 24.08 13.42 -4.08
N CYS A 419 23.93 13.39 -5.41
CA CYS A 419 22.63 13.49 -6.07
C CYS A 419 21.65 12.38 -5.63
N PHE A 420 22.10 11.12 -5.64
CA PHE A 420 21.25 10.02 -5.20
C PHE A 420 20.94 10.07 -3.71
N SER A 421 21.86 10.56 -2.87
CA SER A 421 21.62 10.75 -1.44
C SER A 421 20.46 11.76 -1.20
N SER A 422 20.48 12.89 -1.87
CA SER A 422 19.43 13.91 -1.73
C SER A 422 18.09 13.44 -2.30
N LEU A 423 18.10 12.70 -3.41
CA LEU A 423 16.89 12.10 -3.98
C LEU A 423 16.26 11.07 -3.04
N THR A 424 17.06 10.20 -2.41
CA THR A 424 16.53 9.20 -1.46
C THR A 424 15.87 9.85 -0.26
N PHE A 425 16.43 10.95 0.25
CA PHE A 425 15.83 11.69 1.36
C PHE A 425 14.49 12.33 0.97
N THR A 426 14.45 13.00 -0.17
CA THR A 426 13.23 13.65 -0.67
C THR A 426 12.12 12.62 -0.93
N PHE A 427 12.47 11.51 -1.58
CA PHE A 427 11.54 10.42 -1.87
C PHE A 427 10.98 9.76 -0.59
N THR A 428 11.84 9.53 0.41
CA THR A 428 11.41 8.98 1.72
C THR A 428 10.38 9.88 2.41
N ASN A 429 10.61 11.21 2.41
CA ASN A 429 9.69 12.16 3.01
C ASN A 429 8.37 12.29 2.22
N TYR A 430 8.42 12.13 0.89
CA TYR A 430 7.23 12.08 0.06
C TYR A 430 6.32 10.92 0.47
N ILE A 431 6.86 9.70 0.51
CA ILE A 431 6.10 8.50 0.91
C ILE A 431 5.51 8.66 2.32
N GLN A 432 6.27 9.25 3.26
CA GLN A 432 5.79 9.47 4.63
C GLN A 432 4.57 10.37 4.70
N LYS A 433 4.48 11.39 3.86
CA LYS A 433 3.38 12.35 3.91
C LYS A 433 2.13 11.84 3.20
N ASP A 434 2.28 11.10 2.12
CA ASP A 434 1.17 10.60 1.31
C ASP A 434 0.22 9.69 2.13
N ASN A 435 0.78 8.88 3.01
CA ASN A 435 0.00 7.98 3.87
C ASN A 435 -0.74 8.67 5.04
N LEU A 436 -0.37 9.90 5.42
CA LEU A 436 -1.01 10.61 6.54
C LEU A 436 -2.34 11.27 6.16
N TYR A 437 -2.55 11.59 4.88
CA TYR A 437 -3.70 12.39 4.44
C TYR A 437 -5.00 11.61 4.29
N SER A 438 -4.97 10.28 4.17
CA SER A 438 -6.15 9.46 3.87
C SER A 438 -7.19 9.41 5.00
N TRP A 439 -6.80 9.72 6.25
CA TRP A 439 -7.66 9.55 7.43
C TRP A 439 -8.13 10.87 8.09
N GLU A 440 -7.64 12.02 7.64
CA GLU A 440 -7.97 13.34 8.27
C GLU A 440 -9.48 13.70 8.19
N GLY A 441 -10.24 13.12 7.25
CA GLY A 441 -11.68 13.36 7.07
C GLY A 441 -12.59 12.37 7.81
N LEU A 442 -12.08 11.23 8.29
CA LEU A 442 -12.89 10.16 8.88
C LEU A 442 -12.97 10.31 10.41
N LYS A 443 -14.09 10.86 10.90
CA LYS A 443 -14.37 11.07 12.34
C LYS A 443 -15.12 9.91 12.98
N SER A 444 -15.79 9.08 12.19
CA SER A 444 -16.56 7.92 12.67
C SER A 444 -15.65 6.81 13.22
N LYS A 445 -16.11 6.11 14.25
CA LYS A 445 -15.40 5.00 14.88
C LYS A 445 -15.63 3.68 14.14
N TYR A 446 -16.85 3.47 13.67
CA TYR A 446 -17.26 2.30 12.88
C TYR A 446 -18.06 2.77 11.67
N TYR A 447 -17.78 2.14 10.56
CA TYR A 447 -18.60 2.20 9.36
C TYR A 447 -19.18 0.82 9.09
N LEU A 448 -20.50 0.76 8.94
CA LEU A 448 -21.21 -0.46 8.57
C LEU A 448 -21.95 -0.19 7.27
N ASN A 449 -21.85 -1.14 6.34
CA ASN A 449 -22.71 -1.19 5.16
C ASN A 449 -23.45 -2.54 5.19
N SER A 450 -24.77 -2.50 5.03
CA SER A 450 -25.60 -3.70 5.07
C SER A 450 -25.32 -4.62 3.88
N GLN A 451 -25.03 -4.03 2.72
CA GLN A 451 -24.59 -4.71 1.51
C GLN A 451 -23.71 -3.82 0.65
N GLU A 452 -22.68 -4.38 0.01
CA GLU A 452 -21.83 -3.66 -0.95
C GLU A 452 -22.55 -3.38 -2.27
N ALA A 453 -23.50 -4.25 -2.67
CA ALA A 453 -24.34 -4.07 -3.85
C ALA A 453 -25.75 -4.64 -3.62
N PHE A 454 -26.73 -4.00 -4.20
CA PHE A 454 -28.12 -4.48 -4.21
C PHE A 454 -28.48 -4.93 -5.62
N SER A 455 -29.22 -6.04 -5.73
CA SER A 455 -29.74 -6.49 -7.02
C SER A 455 -31.19 -6.07 -7.23
N PHE A 456 -31.49 -5.60 -8.44
CA PHE A 456 -32.80 -5.12 -8.82
C PHE A 456 -33.34 -5.90 -10.01
N LYS A 457 -34.67 -6.11 -10.01
CA LYS A 457 -35.42 -6.62 -11.16
C LYS A 457 -36.30 -5.47 -11.69
N THR A 458 -36.47 -5.42 -12.98
CA THR A 458 -37.39 -4.46 -13.59
C THR A 458 -38.78 -5.08 -13.70
N GLN A 459 -39.79 -4.43 -13.13
CA GLN A 459 -41.19 -4.81 -13.27
C GLN A 459 -42.04 -3.55 -13.51
N GLN A 460 -42.87 -3.57 -14.55
CA GLN A 460 -43.66 -2.42 -14.99
C GLN A 460 -42.79 -1.15 -15.22
N ASN A 461 -41.60 -1.32 -15.73
CA ASN A 461 -40.55 -0.29 -15.89
C ASN A 461 -39.95 0.30 -14.61
N LEU A 462 -40.39 -0.15 -13.43
CA LEU A 462 -39.82 0.27 -12.13
C LEU A 462 -38.76 -0.71 -11.64
N LYS A 463 -37.78 -0.19 -10.94
CA LYS A 463 -36.80 -1.01 -10.20
C LYS A 463 -37.49 -1.64 -8.98
N VAL A 464 -37.31 -2.94 -8.82
CA VAL A 464 -37.82 -3.69 -7.65
C VAL A 464 -36.63 -4.39 -7.01
N LEU A 465 -36.43 -4.15 -5.73
CA LEU A 465 -35.40 -4.83 -4.98
C LEU A 465 -35.64 -6.36 -5.01
N SER A 466 -34.66 -7.13 -5.49
CA SER A 466 -34.79 -8.59 -5.62
C SER A 466 -35.00 -9.27 -4.27
N HIS A 467 -34.41 -8.74 -3.19
CA HIS A 467 -34.52 -9.25 -1.82
C HIS A 467 -34.76 -8.16 -0.80
N GLN A 468 -35.74 -8.39 0.05
CA GLN A 468 -36.07 -7.53 1.19
C GLN A 468 -35.34 -8.02 2.46
N GLY A 469 -35.29 -7.18 3.50
CA GLY A 469 -34.70 -7.53 4.78
C GLY A 469 -33.17 -7.44 4.82
N LEU A 470 -32.54 -6.84 3.80
CA LEU A 470 -31.09 -6.67 3.71
C LEU A 470 -30.63 -5.28 4.18
N THR A 471 -31.51 -4.47 4.74
CA THR A 471 -31.22 -3.16 5.32
C THR A 471 -31.31 -3.22 6.85
N PHE A 472 -30.54 -2.38 7.54
CA PHE A 472 -30.66 -2.23 8.99
C PHE A 472 -32.00 -1.62 9.36
N THR A 473 -32.71 -2.27 10.25
CA THR A 473 -34.01 -1.79 10.71
C THR A 473 -33.86 -0.66 11.73
N GLU A 474 -34.87 0.19 11.85
CA GLU A 474 -34.87 1.28 12.85
C GLU A 474 -34.73 0.77 14.29
N ALA A 475 -35.30 -0.40 14.59
CA ALA A 475 -35.17 -1.04 15.90
C ALA A 475 -33.74 -1.47 16.23
N GLU A 476 -33.00 -1.95 15.22
CA GLU A 476 -31.59 -2.34 15.37
C GLU A 476 -30.70 -1.12 15.56
N VAL A 477 -30.94 -0.06 14.81
CA VAL A 477 -30.19 1.19 14.94
C VAL A 477 -30.47 1.82 16.30
N LYS A 478 -31.72 1.91 16.76
CA LYS A 478 -32.07 2.39 18.11
C LYS A 478 -31.42 1.57 19.23
N LYS A 479 -31.23 0.27 19.02
CA LYS A 479 -30.51 -0.57 19.98
C LYS A 479 -29.01 -0.23 20.04
N LEU A 480 -28.38 0.03 18.90
CA LEU A 480 -27.00 0.49 18.83
C LEU A 480 -26.84 1.90 19.46
N GLU A 481 -27.77 2.83 19.19
CA GLU A 481 -27.76 4.18 19.77
C GLU A 481 -27.79 4.17 21.30
N LYS A 482 -28.51 3.19 21.88
CA LYS A 482 -28.58 3.00 23.35
C LYS A 482 -27.35 2.29 23.94
N THR A 483 -26.40 1.86 23.12
CA THR A 483 -25.21 1.16 23.62
C THR A 483 -24.27 2.15 24.34
N PRO A 484 -23.82 1.86 25.58
CA PRO A 484 -22.88 2.72 26.29
C PRO A 484 -21.63 3.01 25.46
N GLY A 485 -21.22 4.28 25.46
CA GLY A 485 -20.08 4.75 24.69
C GLY A 485 -20.39 5.28 23.28
N VAL A 486 -21.60 5.04 22.75
CA VAL A 486 -22.08 5.68 21.52
C VAL A 486 -22.45 7.13 21.81
N LEU A 487 -21.98 8.04 20.97
CA LEU A 487 -22.33 9.45 21.00
C LEU A 487 -23.55 9.73 20.13
N TYR A 488 -23.48 9.37 18.85
CA TYR A 488 -24.57 9.41 17.87
C TYR A 488 -24.24 8.47 16.71
N ILE A 489 -25.26 8.16 15.91
CA ILE A 489 -25.09 7.35 14.69
C ILE A 489 -25.61 8.19 13.53
N ASP A 490 -24.75 8.42 12.54
CA ASP A 490 -25.17 8.91 11.25
C ASP A 490 -25.64 7.72 10.41
N LYS A 491 -26.79 7.87 9.74
CA LYS A 491 -27.50 6.76 9.12
C LYS A 491 -28.04 7.17 7.76
N THR A 492 -27.68 6.40 6.75
CA THR A 492 -28.10 6.61 5.37
C THR A 492 -29.31 5.76 5.06
N PRO A 493 -30.48 6.36 4.81
CA PRO A 493 -31.67 5.63 4.39
C PRO A 493 -31.46 5.01 3.00
N PHE A 494 -31.99 3.79 2.82
CA PHE A 494 -31.95 3.11 1.53
C PHE A 494 -33.07 3.63 0.61
N MET A 495 -32.73 4.18 -0.54
CA MET A 495 -33.62 4.78 -1.53
C MET A 495 -33.34 4.34 -2.97
N GLU A 496 -32.45 3.36 -3.20
CA GLU A 496 -32.03 2.95 -4.55
C GLU A 496 -33.13 2.27 -5.38
N ASP A 497 -34.18 1.75 -4.73
CA ASP A 497 -35.39 1.17 -5.36
C ASP A 497 -36.52 2.17 -5.53
N VAL A 498 -36.24 3.46 -5.31
CA VAL A 498 -37.22 4.54 -5.53
C VAL A 498 -36.96 5.16 -6.89
N GLU A 499 -38.04 5.34 -7.67
CA GLU A 499 -38.00 6.01 -8.97
C GLU A 499 -38.71 7.35 -8.93
N THR A 500 -38.16 8.30 -9.69
CA THR A 500 -38.78 9.65 -9.83
C THR A 500 -39.61 9.72 -11.10
N LEU A 501 -40.86 10.10 -10.94
CA LEU A 501 -41.84 10.31 -12.03
C LEU A 501 -42.15 11.79 -12.20
N ILE A 502 -42.17 12.24 -13.46
CA ILE A 502 -42.57 13.59 -13.83
C ILE A 502 -43.69 13.58 -14.90
N ASP A 503 -44.48 14.61 -14.93
CA ASP A 503 -45.46 14.81 -16.00
C ASP A 503 -44.76 15.25 -17.30
N ARG A 504 -45.28 14.86 -18.46
CA ARG A 504 -44.72 15.24 -19.78
C ARG A 504 -44.49 16.75 -19.96
N LYS A 505 -45.38 17.57 -19.39
CA LYS A 505 -45.27 19.04 -19.44
C LYS A 505 -44.06 19.60 -18.67
N MET A 506 -43.46 18.83 -17.81
CA MET A 506 -42.28 19.21 -17.02
C MET A 506 -40.95 18.78 -17.67
N ILE A 507 -40.98 18.17 -18.84
CA ILE A 507 -39.77 17.79 -19.55
C ILE A 507 -39.16 19.03 -20.16
N THR A 508 -38.08 19.49 -19.54
CA THR A 508 -37.25 20.56 -20.08
C THR A 508 -36.20 19.96 -21.04
N PRO A 509 -35.62 20.77 -21.95
CA PRO A 509 -34.55 20.30 -22.81
C PRO A 509 -33.40 19.63 -22.06
N SER A 510 -33.04 20.16 -20.88
CA SER A 510 -31.97 19.56 -20.03
C SER A 510 -32.38 18.20 -19.45
N ILE A 511 -33.61 18.05 -18.97
CA ILE A 511 -34.13 16.76 -18.50
C ILE A 511 -34.23 15.76 -19.65
N ASN A 512 -34.66 16.21 -20.80
CA ASN A 512 -34.70 15.38 -22.00
C ASN A 512 -33.31 14.84 -22.37
N ASN A 513 -32.31 15.70 -22.42
CA ASN A 513 -30.96 15.31 -22.68
C ASN A 513 -30.43 14.31 -21.63
N TRP A 514 -30.73 14.52 -20.35
CA TRP A 514 -30.38 13.57 -19.28
C TRP A 514 -31.01 12.19 -19.53
N ILE A 515 -32.28 12.13 -19.82
CA ILE A 515 -32.97 10.86 -20.07
C ILE A 515 -32.39 10.12 -21.26
N PHE A 516 -32.07 10.81 -22.36
CA PHE A 516 -31.51 10.18 -23.57
C PHE A 516 -30.03 9.82 -23.43
N ASN A 517 -29.29 10.51 -22.59
CA ASN A 517 -27.90 10.12 -22.27
C ASN A 517 -27.85 8.82 -21.48
N GLU A 518 -28.81 8.60 -20.57
CA GLU A 518 -28.86 7.41 -19.72
C GLU A 518 -29.69 6.26 -20.34
N ASN A 519 -30.70 6.58 -21.12
CA ASN A 519 -31.58 5.62 -21.79
C ASN A 519 -31.90 6.03 -23.21
N SER A 520 -31.91 5.11 -24.15
CA SER A 520 -32.25 5.39 -25.55
C SER A 520 -33.74 5.71 -25.79
N ALA A 521 -34.59 5.59 -24.77
CA ALA A 521 -36.04 5.84 -24.90
C ALA A 521 -36.70 6.23 -23.56
N TYR A 522 -37.86 6.91 -23.62
CA TYR A 522 -38.67 7.18 -22.45
C TYR A 522 -39.24 5.91 -21.84
N LYS A 523 -38.97 5.67 -20.59
CA LYS A 523 -39.70 4.69 -19.78
C LYS A 523 -40.86 5.41 -19.06
N THR A 524 -42.04 4.80 -19.06
CA THR A 524 -43.24 5.38 -18.46
C THR A 524 -43.87 4.47 -17.43
N TYR A 525 -44.47 5.06 -16.42
CA TYR A 525 -45.30 4.38 -15.43
C TYR A 525 -46.50 5.25 -15.14
N ASN A 526 -47.75 4.72 -15.28
CA ASN A 526 -48.99 5.45 -15.06
C ASN A 526 -49.05 6.82 -15.80
N ASN A 527 -48.74 6.83 -17.09
CA ASN A 527 -48.67 8.02 -17.96
C ASN A 527 -47.66 9.10 -17.56
N LYS A 528 -46.80 8.83 -16.59
CA LYS A 528 -45.69 9.71 -16.20
C LYS A 528 -44.34 9.14 -16.71
N ILE A 529 -43.40 10.04 -16.93
CA ILE A 529 -42.05 9.66 -17.40
C ILE A 529 -41.16 9.43 -16.19
N ILE A 530 -40.37 8.35 -16.26
CA ILE A 530 -39.35 8.01 -15.27
C ILE A 530 -38.07 8.75 -15.61
N ILE A 531 -37.52 9.51 -14.65
CA ILE A 531 -36.17 10.07 -14.77
C ILE A 531 -35.19 8.98 -14.33
N PRO A 532 -34.27 8.53 -15.21
CA PRO A 532 -33.33 7.50 -14.87
C PRO A 532 -32.20 8.03 -13.97
N ASP A 533 -31.59 7.14 -13.19
CA ASP A 533 -30.38 7.34 -12.40
C ASP A 533 -30.37 8.56 -11.48
N VAL A 534 -31.50 8.85 -10.85
CA VAL A 534 -31.67 9.93 -9.88
C VAL A 534 -31.02 9.55 -8.56
N LYS A 535 -30.15 10.42 -8.02
CA LYS A 535 -29.63 10.29 -6.66
C LYS A 535 -30.49 11.07 -5.66
N TYR A 536 -30.77 10.46 -4.53
CA TYR A 536 -31.55 11.08 -3.47
C TYR A 536 -30.65 11.52 -2.32
N VAL A 537 -30.69 12.79 -1.96
CA VAL A 537 -29.97 13.38 -0.84
C VAL A 537 -30.96 13.73 0.26
N LEU A 538 -30.82 13.04 1.39
CA LEU A 538 -31.66 13.23 2.55
C LEU A 538 -30.94 14.10 3.57
N LEU A 539 -31.48 15.29 3.82
CA LEU A 539 -30.84 16.31 4.64
C LEU A 539 -31.56 16.45 5.98
N ASN A 540 -30.78 16.55 7.04
CA ASN A 540 -31.25 16.94 8.36
C ASN A 540 -31.24 18.48 8.50
N LYS A 541 -31.84 19.00 9.57
CA LYS A 541 -31.92 20.45 9.80
C LYS A 541 -30.57 21.18 9.78
N ASP A 542 -29.53 20.52 10.23
CA ASP A 542 -28.18 21.10 10.26
C ASP A 542 -27.46 21.02 8.91
N ASP A 543 -27.77 20.01 8.11
CA ASP A 543 -27.15 19.83 6.77
C ASP A 543 -27.61 20.92 5.79
N TRP A 544 -28.88 21.39 5.92
CA TRP A 544 -29.40 22.47 5.10
C TRP A 544 -28.64 23.79 5.25
N LYS A 545 -27.89 23.98 6.37
CA LYS A 545 -27.05 25.16 6.57
C LYS A 545 -25.81 25.15 5.69
N ASN A 546 -25.36 23.98 5.31
CA ASN A 546 -24.14 23.75 4.51
C ASN A 546 -24.41 23.79 2.99
N ILE A 547 -25.69 23.65 2.60
CA ILE A 547 -26.12 23.81 1.21
C ILE A 547 -26.62 25.22 1.09
N GLU A 548 -26.10 26.00 0.13
CA GLU A 548 -26.62 27.35 -0.20
C GLU A 548 -28.05 27.29 -0.76
N ALA A 549 -28.91 26.49 -0.13
CA ALA A 549 -30.33 26.52 -0.41
C ALA A 549 -30.88 27.83 0.11
N PRO A 550 -31.81 28.45 -0.60
CA PRO A 550 -32.37 29.74 -0.18
C PRO A 550 -32.90 29.60 1.27
N LYS A 551 -32.37 30.38 2.19
CA LYS A 551 -32.76 30.46 3.62
C LYS A 551 -34.24 30.83 3.85
N LYS A 552 -35.03 30.91 2.81
CA LYS A 552 -36.45 31.29 2.78
C LYS A 552 -37.41 30.22 3.27
N TYR A 553 -37.00 28.95 3.30
CA TYR A 553 -37.94 27.85 3.52
C TYR A 553 -37.84 27.33 4.95
N LYS A 554 -38.85 27.59 5.79
CA LYS A 554 -38.93 27.12 7.18
C LYS A 554 -39.46 25.69 7.31
N ASP A 555 -40.32 25.27 6.37
CA ASP A 555 -40.95 23.95 6.37
C ASP A 555 -40.66 23.23 5.06
N LEU A 556 -40.02 22.02 5.16
CA LEU A 556 -39.61 21.19 4.04
C LEU A 556 -40.42 19.90 3.89
N ASP A 557 -41.45 19.68 4.76
CA ASP A 557 -42.24 18.45 4.66
C ASP A 557 -43.04 18.42 3.33
N GLY A 558 -42.90 17.34 2.59
CA GLY A 558 -43.51 17.17 1.26
C GLY A 558 -42.93 18.04 0.15
N LYS A 559 -41.73 18.60 0.34
CA LYS A 559 -41.08 19.50 -0.61
C LYS A 559 -39.71 18.97 -0.99
N ALA A 560 -39.21 19.38 -2.19
CA ALA A 560 -37.89 18.96 -2.70
C ALA A 560 -37.21 20.09 -3.48
N PHE A 561 -35.88 20.00 -3.56
CA PHE A 561 -35.03 20.75 -4.49
C PHE A 561 -34.49 19.82 -5.54
N ILE A 562 -34.29 20.34 -6.75
CA ILE A 562 -33.67 19.60 -7.85
C ILE A 562 -32.31 20.21 -8.13
N TYR A 563 -31.25 19.36 -8.21
CA TYR A 563 -30.01 19.73 -8.85
C TYR A 563 -29.94 19.03 -10.21
N ASN A 564 -29.88 19.82 -11.27
CA ASN A 564 -29.81 19.34 -12.64
C ASN A 564 -28.46 19.71 -13.25
N PRO A 565 -27.57 18.73 -13.51
CA PRO A 565 -26.21 18.99 -13.98
C PRO A 565 -26.14 19.54 -15.41
N VAL A 566 -27.15 19.26 -16.21
CA VAL A 566 -27.20 19.69 -17.62
C VAL A 566 -27.67 21.15 -17.75
N ASN A 567 -28.34 21.65 -16.72
CA ASN A 567 -28.88 23.02 -16.71
C ASN A 567 -27.86 24.04 -16.24
N LYS A 568 -27.25 24.78 -17.18
CA LYS A 568 -26.35 25.91 -16.88
C LYS A 568 -27.15 27.20 -16.59
N LYS A 569 -27.99 27.20 -15.54
CA LYS A 569 -28.78 28.35 -15.10
C LYS A 569 -29.73 28.90 -16.20
N ASN A 570 -30.66 28.09 -16.65
CA ASN A 570 -31.69 28.49 -17.59
C ASN A 570 -32.97 28.84 -16.84
N THR A 571 -33.18 30.13 -16.57
CA THR A 571 -34.35 30.64 -15.82
C THR A 571 -35.72 30.28 -16.41
N ASN A 572 -35.80 30.01 -17.71
CA ASN A 572 -37.02 29.57 -18.37
C ASN A 572 -37.33 28.10 -18.05
N GLU A 573 -36.35 27.22 -18.02
CA GLU A 573 -36.53 25.84 -17.61
C GLU A 573 -36.90 25.73 -16.12
N ASP A 574 -36.27 26.55 -15.27
CA ASP A 574 -36.56 26.58 -13.82
C ASP A 574 -38.02 26.94 -13.55
N LYS A 575 -38.60 27.89 -14.31
CA LYS A 575 -40.02 28.27 -14.21
C LYS A 575 -41.00 27.12 -14.53
N ILE A 576 -40.54 26.17 -15.39
CA ILE A 576 -41.34 24.97 -15.71
C ILE A 576 -41.33 23.98 -14.55
N LEU A 577 -40.24 23.91 -13.81
CA LEU A 577 -40.07 22.96 -12.73
C LEU A 577 -40.59 23.47 -11.39
N VAL A 578 -40.23 24.70 -11.02
CA VAL A 578 -40.56 25.29 -9.71
C VAL A 578 -42.06 25.45 -9.54
N GLY A 579 -42.54 25.04 -8.38
CA GLY A 579 -43.95 25.04 -8.03
C GLY A 579 -44.76 23.82 -8.51
N ASN A 580 -44.28 23.08 -9.48
CA ASN A 580 -44.82 21.80 -9.91
C ASN A 580 -44.48 20.65 -8.95
N THR A 581 -45.12 19.49 -9.13
CA THR A 581 -44.96 18.32 -8.27
C THR A 581 -44.28 17.17 -9.03
N LEU A 582 -43.24 16.61 -8.46
CA LEU A 582 -42.72 15.30 -8.84
C LEU A 582 -43.32 14.19 -7.99
N THR A 583 -43.33 12.97 -8.49
CA THR A 583 -43.88 11.83 -7.74
C THR A 583 -42.77 10.83 -7.54
N LEU A 584 -42.43 10.51 -6.30
CA LEU A 584 -41.59 9.40 -5.98
C LEU A 584 -42.43 8.12 -5.89
N VAL A 585 -41.96 7.04 -6.50
CA VAL A 585 -42.64 5.74 -6.48
C VAL A 585 -41.70 4.64 -6.10
N ARG A 586 -42.18 3.72 -5.29
CA ARG A 586 -41.47 2.48 -4.93
C ARG A 586 -42.42 1.31 -5.13
N LEU A 587 -41.95 0.30 -5.87
CA LEU A 587 -42.67 -0.97 -6.06
C LEU A 587 -41.94 -2.05 -5.23
N TYR A 588 -42.65 -2.71 -4.34
CA TYR A 588 -42.07 -3.72 -3.46
C TYR A 588 -42.95 -4.95 -3.28
N LYS A 589 -42.29 -6.10 -3.07
CA LYS A 589 -42.97 -7.38 -2.88
C LYS A 589 -43.41 -7.54 -1.43
N THR A 590 -44.66 -7.93 -1.21
CA THR A 590 -45.21 -8.32 0.09
C THR A 590 -45.65 -9.79 0.05
N PRO A 591 -45.94 -10.44 1.19
CA PRO A 591 -46.47 -11.79 1.17
C PRO A 591 -47.82 -11.91 0.41
N THR A 592 -48.56 -10.82 0.32
CA THR A 592 -49.87 -10.75 -0.36
C THR A 592 -49.79 -10.26 -1.82
N GLY A 593 -48.57 -10.05 -2.37
CA GLY A 593 -48.37 -9.57 -3.74
C GLY A 593 -47.52 -8.32 -3.83
N MET A 594 -47.52 -7.68 -5.01
CA MET A 594 -46.82 -6.42 -5.25
C MET A 594 -47.62 -5.26 -4.70
N LYS A 595 -46.93 -4.36 -3.99
CA LYS A 595 -47.51 -3.08 -3.49
C LYS A 595 -46.67 -1.91 -3.96
N THR A 596 -47.36 -0.76 -4.14
CA THR A 596 -46.69 0.50 -4.49
C THR A 596 -46.85 1.52 -3.34
N SER A 597 -45.77 2.23 -3.03
CA SER A 597 -45.80 3.43 -2.19
C SER A 597 -45.50 4.63 -3.08
N GLN A 598 -46.28 5.68 -2.94
CA GLN A 598 -46.10 6.90 -3.74
C GLN A 598 -46.18 8.14 -2.86
N LYS A 599 -45.31 9.13 -3.14
CA LYS A 599 -45.37 10.46 -2.50
C LYS A 599 -45.16 11.54 -3.53
N LYS A 600 -46.08 12.52 -3.53
CA LYS A 600 -45.93 13.75 -4.32
C LYS A 600 -45.10 14.75 -3.52
N LEU A 601 -44.08 15.34 -4.16
CA LEU A 601 -43.21 16.37 -3.59
C LEU A 601 -43.32 17.62 -4.44
N LYS A 602 -43.53 18.78 -3.79
CA LYS A 602 -43.55 20.07 -4.48
C LYS A 602 -42.13 20.56 -4.69
N ILE A 603 -41.76 20.90 -5.91
CA ILE A 603 -40.44 21.45 -6.23
C ILE A 603 -40.39 22.91 -5.76
N LEU A 604 -39.48 23.21 -4.84
CA LEU A 604 -39.27 24.54 -4.28
C LEU A 604 -38.35 25.40 -5.14
N ASP A 605 -37.27 24.83 -5.58
CA ASP A 605 -36.24 25.54 -6.37
C ASP A 605 -35.34 24.56 -7.12
N VAL A 606 -34.55 25.06 -8.08
CA VAL A 606 -33.53 24.32 -8.83
C VAL A 606 -32.18 24.86 -8.45
N ILE A 607 -31.28 23.97 -8.03
CA ILE A 607 -29.90 24.30 -7.63
C ILE A 607 -29.02 24.16 -8.84
N HIS A 608 -28.25 25.22 -9.14
CA HIS A 608 -27.30 25.26 -10.27
C HIS A 608 -25.85 25.19 -9.86
N LYS A 609 -25.53 25.59 -8.62
CA LYS A 609 -24.17 25.55 -8.12
C LYS A 609 -23.83 24.14 -7.66
N PRO A 610 -22.72 23.56 -8.14
CA PRO A 610 -22.23 22.29 -7.60
C PRO A 610 -21.98 22.44 -6.10
N PHE A 611 -22.47 21.51 -5.32
CA PHE A 611 -22.21 21.46 -3.89
C PHE A 611 -21.43 20.17 -3.56
N LYS A 612 -20.50 20.28 -2.64
CA LYS A 612 -19.80 19.12 -2.09
C LYS A 612 -20.63 18.55 -0.95
N TYR A 613 -21.35 17.51 -1.23
CA TYR A 613 -22.07 16.76 -0.21
C TYR A 613 -21.75 15.27 -0.38
N ARG A 614 -21.57 14.61 0.73
CA ARG A 614 -21.31 13.19 0.78
C ARG A 614 -22.62 12.52 1.20
N VAL A 615 -23.26 11.83 0.26
CA VAL A 615 -24.52 11.10 0.55
C VAL A 615 -24.26 10.01 1.58
N SER A 616 -23.11 9.36 1.44
CA SER A 616 -22.63 8.32 2.34
C SER A 616 -21.10 8.24 2.23
N PRO A 617 -20.39 7.55 3.13
CA PRO A 617 -18.96 7.33 3.01
C PRO A 617 -18.53 6.68 1.69
N SER A 618 -19.40 5.88 1.08
CA SER A 618 -19.16 5.18 -0.18
C SER A 618 -19.58 5.94 -1.43
N VAL A 619 -20.47 6.93 -1.30
CA VAL A 619 -21.07 7.64 -2.45
C VAL A 619 -20.78 9.14 -2.38
N GLU A 620 -19.90 9.59 -3.25
CA GLU A 620 -19.62 11.01 -3.47
C GLU A 620 -20.50 11.56 -4.60
N ILE A 621 -21.11 12.74 -4.41
CA ILE A 621 -21.87 13.41 -5.45
C ILE A 621 -20.90 13.98 -6.48
N LYS A 622 -21.10 13.61 -7.75
CA LYS A 622 -20.37 14.18 -8.88
C LYS A 622 -21.11 15.42 -9.41
N LYS A 623 -20.38 16.29 -10.10
CA LYS A 623 -20.95 17.48 -10.75
C LYS A 623 -22.08 17.15 -11.74
N ASP A 624 -22.00 15.97 -12.33
CA ASP A 624 -22.88 15.53 -13.42
C ASP A 624 -24.03 14.63 -12.94
N ASP A 625 -24.22 14.48 -11.62
CA ASP A 625 -25.32 13.69 -11.05
C ASP A 625 -26.65 14.48 -11.08
N PHE A 626 -27.74 13.80 -11.45
CA PHE A 626 -29.09 14.34 -11.27
C PHE A 626 -29.56 14.03 -9.84
N ILE A 627 -29.88 15.08 -9.04
CA ILE A 627 -30.12 14.91 -7.60
C ILE A 627 -31.41 15.51 -7.17
N ILE A 628 -32.15 14.79 -6.33
CA ILE A 628 -33.29 15.29 -5.59
C ILE A 628 -32.93 15.40 -4.11
N LEU A 629 -33.02 16.62 -3.58
CA LEU A 629 -32.75 16.88 -2.16
C LEU A 629 -34.07 17.01 -1.42
N MET A 630 -34.24 16.31 -0.31
CA MET A 630 -35.42 16.37 0.53
C MET A 630 -35.08 16.24 2.01
N ASP A 631 -36.04 16.59 2.87
CA ASP A 631 -35.89 16.37 4.31
C ASP A 631 -35.99 14.86 4.65
N THR A 632 -35.14 14.40 5.55
CA THR A 632 -35.09 12.99 6.00
C THR A 632 -36.45 12.55 6.58
N GLN A 633 -37.13 13.43 7.30
CA GLN A 633 -38.47 13.11 7.86
C GLN A 633 -39.52 12.88 6.76
N THR A 634 -39.45 13.61 5.65
CA THR A 634 -40.33 13.42 4.50
C THR A 634 -40.20 12.03 3.92
N ALA A 635 -38.95 11.52 3.75
CA ALA A 635 -38.70 10.20 3.24
C ALA A 635 -39.23 9.10 4.18
N VAL A 636 -39.00 9.24 5.50
CA VAL A 636 -39.47 8.29 6.52
C VAL A 636 -41.01 8.25 6.57
N LYS A 637 -41.67 9.41 6.64
CA LYS A 637 -43.16 9.51 6.72
C LYS A 637 -43.84 9.03 5.44
N SER A 638 -43.18 9.07 4.30
CA SER A 638 -43.76 8.72 3.00
C SER A 638 -43.92 7.22 2.74
N GLY A 639 -43.32 6.35 3.59
CA GLY A 639 -43.30 4.91 3.37
C GLY A 639 -42.41 4.46 2.20
N LEU A 640 -41.61 5.37 1.63
CA LEU A 640 -40.58 5.06 0.62
C LEU A 640 -39.31 4.48 1.26
N PHE A 641 -39.14 4.73 2.53
CA PHE A 641 -38.03 4.25 3.33
C PHE A 641 -38.33 2.90 4.01
N HIS A 642 -37.44 1.95 3.98
CA HIS A 642 -37.61 0.66 4.63
C HIS A 642 -36.42 0.16 5.42
N GLY A 643 -35.42 1.00 5.62
CA GLY A 643 -34.25 0.70 6.42
C GLY A 643 -33.02 1.53 6.01
N PHE A 644 -31.93 1.32 6.71
CA PHE A 644 -30.68 2.02 6.47
C PHE A 644 -29.69 1.05 5.80
N ASN A 645 -28.99 1.49 4.78
CA ASN A 645 -27.92 0.71 4.15
C ASN A 645 -26.55 0.98 4.78
N GLU A 646 -26.32 2.20 5.26
CA GLU A 646 -25.03 2.57 5.88
C GLU A 646 -25.23 3.21 7.25
N LEU A 647 -24.30 2.94 8.16
CA LEU A 647 -24.26 3.50 9.50
C LEU A 647 -22.84 3.93 9.82
N GLU A 648 -22.68 5.19 10.20
CA GLU A 648 -21.45 5.72 10.79
C GLU A 648 -21.63 5.92 12.30
N ILE A 649 -20.90 5.18 13.11
CA ILE A 649 -21.03 5.22 14.57
C ILE A 649 -19.93 6.10 15.13
N TYR A 650 -20.33 7.15 15.83
CA TYR A 650 -19.47 8.08 16.55
C TYR A 650 -19.48 7.76 18.04
N THR A 651 -18.29 7.66 18.64
CA THR A 651 -18.15 7.31 20.05
C THR A 651 -17.72 8.52 20.88
N LYS A 652 -18.01 8.47 22.17
CA LYS A 652 -17.48 9.43 23.14
C LYS A 652 -15.95 9.37 23.17
N LYS A 653 -15.29 10.48 23.46
CA LYS A 653 -13.81 10.54 23.52
C LYS A 653 -13.24 9.60 24.60
N ASP A 654 -13.92 9.52 25.75
CA ASP A 654 -13.48 8.79 26.94
C ASP A 654 -14.22 7.45 27.09
N ILE A 655 -14.41 6.72 25.98
CA ILE A 655 -15.02 5.39 26.03
C ILE A 655 -14.14 4.40 26.77
N SER A 656 -14.66 3.72 27.78
CA SER A 656 -13.95 2.71 28.53
C SER A 656 -13.64 1.47 27.66
N HIS A 657 -12.59 0.72 28.03
CA HIS A 657 -12.21 -0.49 27.31
C HIS A 657 -13.34 -1.54 27.27
N LYS A 658 -14.10 -1.66 28.37
CA LYS A 658 -15.24 -2.58 28.49
C LYS A 658 -16.39 -2.17 27.56
N GLU A 659 -16.73 -0.88 27.51
CA GLU A 659 -17.76 -0.37 26.61
C GLU A 659 -17.37 -0.54 25.15
N LYS A 660 -16.09 -0.28 24.82
CA LYS A 660 -15.56 -0.49 23.48
C LYS A 660 -15.65 -1.95 23.05
N MET A 661 -15.25 -2.90 23.91
CA MET A 661 -15.39 -4.34 23.61
C MET A 661 -16.85 -4.74 23.40
N ASN A 662 -17.78 -4.20 24.21
CA ASN A 662 -19.19 -4.48 24.05
C ASN A 662 -19.75 -3.93 22.73
N LEU A 663 -19.38 -2.69 22.38
CA LEU A 663 -19.77 -2.08 21.11
C LEU A 663 -19.19 -2.84 19.92
N ASP A 664 -17.89 -3.20 19.95
CA ASP A 664 -17.27 -4.06 18.91
C ASP A 664 -18.05 -5.38 18.72
N LYS A 665 -18.47 -5.99 19.81
CA LYS A 665 -19.22 -7.24 19.79
C LYS A 665 -20.61 -7.04 19.18
N GLN A 666 -21.32 -5.98 19.53
CA GLN A 666 -22.66 -5.69 18.99
C GLN A 666 -22.61 -5.35 17.51
N VAL A 667 -21.66 -4.49 17.10
CA VAL A 667 -21.44 -4.10 15.71
C VAL A 667 -21.14 -5.33 14.83
N LYS A 668 -20.19 -6.17 15.27
CA LYS A 668 -19.84 -7.40 14.55
C LYS A 668 -20.99 -8.41 14.50
N SER A 669 -21.75 -8.52 15.60
CA SER A 669 -22.91 -9.40 15.64
C SER A 669 -24.00 -8.96 14.69
N LEU A 670 -24.29 -7.68 14.63
CA LEU A 670 -25.29 -7.13 13.72
C LEU A 670 -24.89 -7.41 12.26
N SER A 671 -23.70 -6.96 11.84
CA SER A 671 -23.29 -7.09 10.45
C SER A 671 -23.14 -8.54 9.98
N SER A 672 -22.65 -9.45 10.85
CA SER A 672 -22.45 -10.86 10.48
C SER A 672 -23.77 -11.59 10.16
N THR A 673 -24.91 -11.02 10.51
CA THR A 673 -26.23 -11.58 10.13
C THR A 673 -26.74 -11.10 8.77
N PHE A 674 -26.02 -10.21 8.09
CA PHE A 674 -26.32 -9.74 6.75
C PHE A 674 -25.33 -10.32 5.73
N PRO A 675 -25.79 -11.11 4.76
CA PRO A 675 -24.94 -11.58 3.66
C PRO A 675 -24.38 -10.39 2.89
N GLY A 676 -23.07 -10.40 2.61
CA GLY A 676 -22.43 -9.31 1.84
C GLY A 676 -22.23 -7.99 2.59
N SER A 677 -22.51 -7.94 3.91
CA SER A 677 -22.27 -6.74 4.70
C SER A 677 -20.77 -6.40 4.81
N LEU A 678 -20.49 -5.11 4.97
CA LEU A 678 -19.14 -4.61 5.25
C LEU A 678 -19.13 -3.97 6.63
N VAL A 679 -18.11 -4.30 7.43
CA VAL A 679 -17.83 -3.65 8.70
C VAL A 679 -16.40 -3.17 8.72
N GLN A 680 -16.23 -1.89 8.94
CA GLN A 680 -14.92 -1.28 9.12
C GLN A 680 -14.86 -0.65 10.52
N ASN A 681 -13.86 -1.03 11.29
CA ASN A 681 -13.47 -0.33 12.50
C ASN A 681 -12.39 0.68 12.15
N THR A 682 -12.76 1.94 12.00
CA THR A 682 -11.86 3.02 11.58
C THR A 682 -10.62 3.11 12.47
N SER A 683 -10.78 2.94 13.79
CA SER A 683 -9.63 2.95 14.69
C SER A 683 -8.67 1.77 14.45
N GLN A 684 -9.19 0.62 14.05
CA GLN A 684 -8.35 -0.54 13.73
C GLN A 684 -7.67 -0.34 12.38
N LEU A 685 -8.38 0.19 11.39
CA LEU A 685 -7.80 0.52 10.08
C LEU A 685 -6.69 1.55 10.22
N ILE A 686 -6.92 2.63 10.97
CA ILE A 686 -5.87 3.64 11.26
C ILE A 686 -4.66 3.01 11.95
N LYS A 687 -4.88 2.11 12.92
CA LYS A 687 -3.76 1.41 13.58
C LYS A 687 -2.99 0.52 12.62
N ASP A 688 -3.68 -0.16 11.72
CA ASP A 688 -3.04 -1.05 10.75
C ASP A 688 -2.27 -0.26 9.69
N ASP A 689 -2.83 0.83 9.20
CA ASP A 689 -2.14 1.76 8.29
C ASP A 689 -0.95 2.43 8.98
N ASN A 690 -1.09 2.83 10.24
CA ASN A 690 0.03 3.38 11.02
C ASN A 690 1.17 2.35 11.22
N LYS A 691 0.86 1.05 11.32
CA LYS A 691 1.91 0.02 11.36
C LYS A 691 2.68 -0.04 10.04
N ILE A 692 1.98 0.00 8.91
CA ILE A 692 2.60 0.04 7.57
C ILE A 692 3.37 1.33 7.38
N TYR A 693 2.79 2.45 7.77
CA TYR A 693 3.45 3.76 7.75
C TYR A 693 4.73 3.76 8.57
N ASN A 694 4.69 3.27 9.82
CA ASN A 694 5.87 3.18 10.67
C ASN A 694 6.94 2.27 10.05
N TYR A 695 6.55 1.15 9.42
CA TYR A 695 7.45 0.29 8.68
C TYR A 695 8.14 1.04 7.53
N LEU A 696 7.39 1.72 6.68
CA LEU A 696 7.92 2.50 5.56
C LEU A 696 8.81 3.65 6.06
N LYS A 697 8.44 4.28 7.16
CA LYS A 697 9.23 5.32 7.82
C LYS A 697 10.58 4.79 8.30
N VAL A 698 10.59 3.64 8.98
CA VAL A 698 11.84 3.01 9.47
C VAL A 698 12.72 2.60 8.29
N LEU A 699 12.16 2.00 7.23
CA LEU A 699 12.90 1.67 6.01
C LEU A 699 13.49 2.91 5.34
N GLY A 700 12.69 3.96 5.19
CA GLY A 700 13.16 5.20 4.58
C GLY A 700 14.25 5.88 5.40
N MET A 701 14.13 5.92 6.73
CA MET A 701 15.17 6.42 7.62
C MET A 701 16.45 5.60 7.49
N LEU A 702 16.34 4.26 7.48
CA LEU A 702 17.48 3.37 7.29
C LEU A 702 18.19 3.67 5.96
N LEU A 703 17.43 3.77 4.88
CA LEU A 703 17.96 4.10 3.56
C LEU A 703 18.68 5.45 3.57
N PHE A 704 18.09 6.45 4.19
CA PHE A 704 18.71 7.77 4.33
C PHE A 704 20.01 7.74 5.13
N PHE A 705 20.02 7.10 6.32
CA PHE A 705 21.24 6.98 7.13
C PHE A 705 22.35 6.22 6.42
N VAL A 706 22.01 5.13 5.73
CA VAL A 706 22.97 4.36 4.91
C VAL A 706 23.53 5.23 3.79
N SER A 707 22.68 5.97 3.09
CA SER A 707 23.12 6.88 2.03
C SER A 707 24.08 7.95 2.57
N LEU A 708 23.77 8.54 3.73
CA LEU A 708 24.64 9.51 4.40
C LEU A 708 26.00 8.92 4.77
N ILE A 709 26.02 7.73 5.39
CA ILE A 709 27.27 7.08 5.78
C ILE A 709 28.12 6.76 4.55
N LEU A 710 27.54 6.19 3.50
CA LEU A 710 28.23 5.87 2.25
C LEU A 710 28.77 7.14 1.57
N THR A 711 27.98 8.20 1.57
CA THR A 711 28.40 9.52 1.04
C THR A 711 29.55 10.10 1.85
N ALA A 712 29.43 10.10 3.18
CA ALA A 712 30.47 10.58 4.07
C ALA A 712 31.79 9.82 3.88
N ILE A 713 31.73 8.50 3.79
CA ILE A 713 32.90 7.65 3.54
C ILE A 713 33.50 7.97 2.17
N SER A 714 32.70 8.00 1.11
CA SER A 714 33.16 8.24 -0.27
C SER A 714 33.82 9.60 -0.42
N VAL A 715 33.19 10.65 0.14
CA VAL A 715 33.74 12.00 0.08
C VAL A 715 35.02 12.12 0.89
N THR A 716 35.05 11.57 2.12
CA THR A 716 36.27 11.60 2.97
C THR A 716 37.42 10.92 2.26
N ILE A 717 37.19 9.77 1.64
CA ILE A 717 38.21 9.04 0.88
C ILE A 717 38.67 9.83 -0.35
N MET A 718 37.73 10.41 -1.09
CA MET A 718 38.07 11.25 -2.24
C MET A 718 39.00 12.38 -1.84
N ILE A 719 38.66 13.13 -0.79
CA ILE A 719 39.48 14.24 -0.32
C ILE A 719 40.84 13.75 0.18
N PHE A 720 40.89 12.62 0.91
CA PHE A 720 42.11 12.02 1.38
C PHE A 720 43.01 11.52 0.22
N SER A 721 42.45 10.91 -0.80
CA SER A 721 43.17 10.48 -2.00
C SER A 721 43.74 11.68 -2.77
N LYS A 722 42.95 12.72 -2.96
CA LYS A 722 43.44 13.97 -3.57
C LYS A 722 44.58 14.55 -2.76
N TYR A 723 44.46 14.60 -1.45
CA TYR A 723 45.55 15.02 -0.58
C TYR A 723 46.82 14.23 -0.84
N GLN A 724 46.73 12.92 -0.96
CA GLN A 724 47.92 12.10 -1.22
C GLN A 724 48.49 12.28 -2.64
N THR A 725 47.64 12.34 -3.67
CA THR A 725 48.06 12.49 -5.06
C THR A 725 48.59 13.90 -5.39
N GLN A 726 48.02 14.90 -4.77
CA GLN A 726 48.31 16.32 -5.01
C GLN A 726 49.27 16.91 -3.97
N LYS A 727 49.65 16.18 -2.93
CA LYS A 727 50.52 16.60 -1.85
C LYS A 727 51.76 17.34 -2.38
N ARG A 728 52.44 16.79 -3.39
CA ARG A 728 53.61 17.40 -4.03
C ARG A 728 53.29 18.69 -4.76
N GLN A 729 52.17 18.75 -5.50
CA GLN A 729 51.75 19.95 -6.21
C GLN A 729 51.44 21.09 -5.22
N TRP A 730 50.74 20.77 -4.11
CA TRP A 730 50.50 21.73 -3.05
C TRP A 730 51.80 22.19 -2.36
N GLY A 731 52.77 21.28 -2.21
CA GLY A 731 54.10 21.62 -1.75
C GLY A 731 54.78 22.67 -2.67
N ILE A 732 54.69 22.46 -3.98
CA ILE A 732 55.18 23.44 -4.99
C ILE A 732 54.45 24.76 -4.88
N TYR A 733 53.09 24.75 -4.73
CA TYR A 733 52.35 26.01 -4.58
C TYR A 733 52.72 26.75 -3.30
N LEU A 734 52.95 26.01 -2.19
CA LEU A 734 53.44 26.59 -0.94
C LEU A 734 54.86 27.18 -1.08
N SER A 735 55.79 26.54 -1.83
CA SER A 735 57.12 27.04 -2.07
C SER A 735 57.14 28.28 -3.01
N LEU A 736 56.14 28.40 -3.87
CA LEU A 736 55.90 29.58 -4.72
C LEU A 736 55.20 30.74 -3.99
N GLY A 737 54.94 30.60 -2.67
CA GLY A 737 54.41 31.67 -1.85
C GLY A 737 52.90 31.61 -1.63
N MET A 738 52.22 30.55 -2.05
CA MET A 738 50.80 30.35 -1.76
C MET A 738 50.61 30.01 -0.27
N SER A 739 49.69 30.69 0.41
CA SER A 739 49.41 30.39 1.82
C SER A 739 48.63 29.10 2.01
N LYS A 740 48.82 28.42 3.16
CA LYS A 740 48.02 27.26 3.54
C LYS A 740 46.50 27.55 3.51
N ARG A 741 46.12 28.82 3.84
CA ARG A 741 44.73 29.32 3.79
C ARG A 741 44.17 29.29 2.36
N ASN A 742 44.95 29.70 1.37
CA ASN A 742 44.54 29.70 -0.04
C ASN A 742 44.36 28.28 -0.59
N ILE A 743 45.20 27.33 -0.20
CA ILE A 743 45.03 25.92 -0.55
C ILE A 743 43.73 25.38 0.06
N MET A 744 43.45 25.76 1.29
CA MET A 744 42.23 25.36 1.97
C MET A 744 40.96 25.95 1.33
N GLN A 745 41.02 27.22 0.93
CA GLN A 745 39.95 27.87 0.16
C GLN A 745 39.69 27.11 -1.14
N LEU A 746 40.74 26.67 -1.84
CA LEU A 746 40.62 25.90 -3.06
C LEU A 746 39.90 24.56 -2.85
N VAL A 747 40.25 23.83 -1.77
CA VAL A 747 39.58 22.58 -1.42
C VAL A 747 38.10 22.81 -1.06
N PHE A 748 37.78 23.86 -0.28
CA PHE A 748 36.40 24.18 0.04
C PHE A 748 35.60 24.65 -1.18
N SER A 749 36.19 25.44 -2.09
CA SER A 749 35.54 25.85 -3.34
C SER A 749 35.23 24.65 -4.23
N GLU A 750 36.11 23.65 -4.26
CA GLU A 750 35.90 22.42 -4.98
C GLU A 750 34.74 21.61 -4.39
N ILE A 751 34.72 21.43 -3.08
CA ILE A 751 33.62 20.76 -2.35
C ILE A 751 32.29 21.47 -2.65
N PHE A 752 32.28 22.81 -2.61
CA PHE A 752 31.09 23.59 -2.92
C PHE A 752 30.58 23.34 -4.35
N ILE A 753 31.46 23.20 -5.32
CA ILE A 753 31.09 22.91 -6.69
C ILE A 753 30.48 21.51 -6.81
N TYR A 754 31.01 20.51 -6.12
CA TYR A 754 30.41 19.17 -6.11
C TYR A 754 28.97 19.19 -5.59
N VAL A 755 28.74 19.87 -4.47
CA VAL A 755 27.39 20.03 -3.91
C VAL A 755 26.48 20.81 -4.84
N PHE A 756 26.94 21.90 -5.41
CA PHE A 756 26.15 22.74 -6.30
C PHE A 756 25.73 22.02 -7.58
N VAL A 757 26.65 21.28 -8.20
CA VAL A 757 26.34 20.48 -9.40
C VAL A 757 25.40 19.32 -9.06
N SER A 758 25.61 18.64 -7.92
CA SER A 758 24.71 17.57 -7.46
C SER A 758 23.31 18.09 -7.14
N MET A 759 23.22 19.31 -6.57
CA MET A 759 21.96 19.99 -6.31
C MET A 759 21.18 20.27 -7.60
N ILE A 760 21.82 20.82 -8.61
CA ILE A 760 21.17 21.09 -9.91
C ILE A 760 20.69 19.78 -10.54
N LEU A 761 21.52 18.74 -10.53
CA LEU A 761 21.18 17.44 -11.11
C LEU A 761 20.02 16.78 -10.38
N SER A 762 20.02 16.75 -9.06
CA SER A 762 18.94 16.18 -8.25
C SER A 762 17.64 16.98 -8.38
N MET A 763 17.73 18.31 -8.50
CA MET A 763 16.57 19.15 -8.75
C MET A 763 15.95 18.87 -10.12
N LEU A 764 16.75 18.70 -11.16
CA LEU A 764 16.28 18.34 -12.51
C LEU A 764 15.57 16.97 -12.49
N ILE A 765 16.16 15.96 -11.83
CA ILE A 765 15.55 14.64 -11.72
C ILE A 765 14.25 14.69 -10.92
N CYS A 766 14.22 15.46 -9.82
CA CYS A 766 12.98 15.69 -9.06
C CYS A 766 11.89 16.36 -9.90
N CYS A 767 12.24 17.39 -10.69
CA CYS A 767 11.28 18.07 -11.57
C CYS A 767 10.71 17.11 -12.63
N ILE A 768 11.55 16.28 -13.25
CA ILE A 768 11.10 15.26 -14.20
C ILE A 768 10.16 14.26 -13.51
N GLY A 769 10.52 13.78 -12.33
CA GLY A 769 9.68 12.87 -11.54
C GLY A 769 8.32 13.49 -11.18
N LEU A 770 8.28 14.79 -10.82
CA LEU A 770 7.05 15.51 -10.51
C LEU A 770 6.13 15.74 -11.72
N ILE A 771 6.69 15.78 -12.93
CA ILE A 771 5.89 15.86 -14.17
C ILE A 771 5.19 14.51 -14.43
N MET A 772 5.84 13.40 -14.09
CA MET A 772 5.33 12.05 -14.32
C MET A 772 4.36 11.56 -13.23
N LEU A 773 4.45 12.11 -12.01
CA LEU A 773 3.61 11.72 -10.88
C LEU A 773 2.40 12.68 -10.75
N PRO A 774 1.22 12.19 -10.31
CA PRO A 774 0.08 13.06 -10.02
C PRO A 774 0.47 14.07 -8.92
N ARG A 775 0.22 15.35 -9.19
CA ARG A 775 0.55 16.45 -8.26
C ARG A 775 -0.40 16.43 -7.05
N GLN A 776 0.01 15.77 -5.99
CA GLN A 776 -0.77 15.73 -4.73
C GLN A 776 -0.39 16.86 -3.76
N TYR A 777 0.85 17.38 -3.86
CA TYR A 777 1.38 18.38 -2.94
C TYR A 777 1.90 19.65 -3.64
N PRO A 778 1.90 20.80 -2.95
CA PRO A 778 2.48 22.01 -3.49
C PRO A 778 4.00 21.89 -3.65
N LEU A 779 4.58 22.52 -4.68
CA LEU A 779 6.02 22.49 -4.99
C LEU A 779 6.90 22.87 -3.80
N VAL A 780 6.41 23.78 -2.92
CA VAL A 780 7.10 24.22 -1.71
C VAL A 780 7.46 23.05 -0.78
N PHE A 781 6.63 22.00 -0.73
CA PHE A 781 6.89 20.81 0.07
C PHE A 781 8.16 20.08 -0.36
N TYR A 782 8.30 19.84 -1.67
CA TYR A 782 9.47 19.14 -2.22
C TYR A 782 10.74 19.98 -2.04
N PHE A 783 10.64 21.27 -2.24
CA PHE A 783 11.74 22.21 -2.09
C PHE A 783 12.27 22.28 -0.65
N LYS A 784 11.39 22.25 0.35
CA LYS A 784 11.77 22.24 1.78
C LYS A 784 12.62 21.03 2.14
N TYR A 785 12.21 19.84 1.76
CA TYR A 785 12.95 18.60 2.10
C TYR A 785 14.24 18.49 1.28
N PHE A 786 14.21 18.96 0.06
CA PHE A 786 15.39 19.03 -0.78
C PHE A 786 16.45 19.97 -0.19
N LEU A 787 16.07 21.16 0.25
CA LEU A 787 16.96 22.09 0.96
C LEU A 787 17.52 21.46 2.25
N LEU A 788 16.70 20.77 3.02
CA LEU A 788 17.13 20.12 4.25
C LEU A 788 18.18 19.03 3.97
N SER A 789 18.01 18.23 2.92
CA SER A 789 19.00 17.22 2.54
C SER A 789 20.35 17.83 2.19
N ILE A 790 20.35 18.92 1.44
CA ILE A 790 21.57 19.65 1.05
C ILE A 790 22.27 20.21 2.29
N LEU A 791 21.54 20.80 3.25
CA LEU A 791 22.13 21.31 4.49
C LEU A 791 22.82 20.20 5.29
N ILE A 792 22.23 19.01 5.33
CA ILE A 792 22.84 17.85 5.99
C ILE A 792 24.11 17.42 5.25
N GLU A 793 24.08 17.33 3.92
CA GLU A 793 25.24 16.97 3.10
C GLU A 793 26.39 17.98 3.26
N ILE A 794 26.08 19.29 3.22
CA ILE A 794 27.05 20.35 3.45
C ILE A 794 27.70 20.22 4.84
N SER A 795 26.93 19.91 5.87
CA SER A 795 27.47 19.76 7.23
C SER A 795 28.51 18.63 7.31
N PHE A 796 28.25 17.49 6.69
CA PHE A 796 29.22 16.39 6.60
C PHE A 796 30.48 16.76 5.79
N LEU A 797 30.31 17.49 4.70
CA LEU A 797 31.43 17.95 3.88
C LEU A 797 32.31 18.95 4.61
N ILE A 798 31.74 19.86 5.39
CA ILE A 798 32.47 20.81 6.25
C ILE A 798 33.29 20.07 7.29
N ILE A 799 32.71 19.04 7.93
CA ILE A 799 33.43 18.22 8.91
C ILE A 799 34.61 17.50 8.25
N GLY A 800 34.41 16.88 7.08
CA GLY A 800 35.47 16.25 6.30
C GLY A 800 36.59 17.24 5.91
N GLY A 801 36.21 18.43 5.43
CA GLY A 801 37.14 19.51 5.11
C GLY A 801 37.92 20.01 6.32
N TYR A 802 37.29 20.09 7.49
CA TYR A 802 37.98 20.46 8.75
C TYR A 802 39.04 19.43 9.17
N ILE A 803 38.77 18.16 9.05
CA ILE A 803 39.73 17.08 9.34
C ILE A 803 40.98 17.22 8.49
N ILE A 804 40.80 17.56 7.20
CA ILE A 804 41.92 17.78 6.28
C ILE A 804 42.67 19.02 6.63
N ASN A 805 42.01 20.13 6.97
CA ASN A 805 42.66 21.35 7.40
C ASN A 805 43.59 21.09 8.59
N ARG A 806 43.11 20.35 9.58
CA ARG A 806 43.92 19.94 10.74
C ARG A 806 45.15 19.10 10.34
N SER A 807 45.02 18.25 9.33
CA SER A 807 46.14 17.48 8.78
C SER A 807 47.16 18.36 8.02
N LEU A 808 46.68 19.31 7.20
CA LEU A 808 47.50 20.27 6.46
C LEU A 808 48.28 21.21 7.37
N GLN A 809 47.65 21.70 8.45
CA GLN A 809 48.28 22.62 9.39
C GLN A 809 49.46 21.98 10.16
N ARG A 810 49.38 20.70 10.46
CA ARG A 810 50.39 19.96 11.22
C ARG A 810 51.64 19.59 10.42
N GLN A 811 51.63 19.72 9.09
CA GLN A 811 52.77 19.32 8.25
C GLN A 811 53.61 20.51 7.83
N SER A 812 54.96 20.32 7.79
CA SER A 812 55.92 21.27 7.28
C SER A 812 55.98 21.23 5.74
N ILE A 813 56.40 22.37 5.09
CA ILE A 813 56.57 22.44 3.63
C ILE A 813 57.50 21.34 3.14
N ALA A 814 58.57 21.08 3.88
CA ALA A 814 59.53 20.04 3.56
C ALA A 814 58.91 18.63 3.51
N SER A 815 57.90 18.38 4.37
CA SER A 815 57.16 17.10 4.36
C SER A 815 56.21 16.92 3.16
N PHE A 816 55.79 18.02 2.51
CA PHE A 816 55.03 18.00 1.27
C PHE A 816 55.90 17.69 0.06
N LEU A 817 57.15 18.15 0.07
CA LEU A 817 58.09 17.95 -1.05
C LEU A 817 58.86 16.66 -0.95
N ARG A 818 59.02 16.07 0.28
CA ARG A 818 59.70 14.80 0.50
C ARG A 818 58.95 13.65 -0.21
N ARG A 819 59.66 12.89 -1.04
CA ARG A 819 59.17 11.61 -1.53
C ARG A 819 59.02 10.72 -0.31
N ASP A 820 57.81 10.19 -0.06
CA ASP A 820 57.67 9.09 0.90
C ASP A 820 58.50 7.91 0.38
N GLU A 821 59.60 7.61 1.01
CA GLU A 821 60.45 6.43 0.77
C GLU A 821 59.71 5.16 1.16
#